data_4a0d4ef4eac7175553fab36c144eeff4
#
_entry.id   4a0d4ef4eac7175553fab36c144eeff4
#
_cell.length_a   1.000
_cell.length_b   1.000
_cell.length_c   1.000
_cell.angle_alpha   90.00
_cell.angle_beta   90.00
_cell.angle_gamma   90.00
#
_symmetry.space_group_name_H-M   'P 1'
#
loop_
_entity.id
_entity.type
_entity.pdbx_description
1 polymer ?
#
loop_
_entity_poly.entity_id
_entity_poly.type
_entity_poly.pdbx_seq_one_letter_code
_entity_poly.pdbx_strand_id
1 'polypeptide(L)'
;MRGYLDTLKVIVLIAFRNLFASWLKTLIVGGIILFGSMLVVVGTALVDSIDASMSRSIIGSVAGHIQVYNAKSVDELAVMGGFQMDRADLEQIDDFKKMRETLLSVPNVKAVVPMGLSGAMVPAGNTVDVMLEKLRNLVRRQQAGEDVKAAIESQKDHVKQIVDVLASEVANVGKILTDKAVAPEEVAAMRRASAPGFWGEFDKDPLGTLEFLENRIAPIASDADMLFLRYVGTDLSAFAQSFDRMKIVDGTNVPPGKRGFLFAKWTYEEQVKLKTAHRLDQIHDRILKRGAKIATDLDLQRMVKQNATEVKEIMLQLDSQQKAMFRSKLQKELASQENDVATLLASFFRVDDGNIMQRYRFFYDELAPSLTLYRVRVGDTLTIKGFTKSGYVQSVNLRVYGTFAFEGLEDSQLAGSLNLMDLPSFRELYGFSTPERAKEIEALKVNAGFKEIERDRVEAELFGDESDHSAQSATVAAVKTADDVLRGLSGRSKREKIEDQSYDPAQLEQGVILNAAVIVRDPHRIRQTIHDIESAGTQAGFSFKAIDWQQASGLIGQFVTMIRAVLYVSVLIIFAVALVIINNALVMATLERIGEIGTLRAVGAQRRFLLGMLVVETLAVGALFGGIGSLLGVGIIMLLRMKGIPASNDTLYFLFSGPRLHPGLSPVNIAIALFIVLVVSTLSSIYPGLLAMRVSPRQAMQSDE
;
A
#
# COMPACT_ATOMS: atom_id res chain seq x y z
N MET A 1 -14.17 62.95 0.91
CA MET A 1 -13.51 61.91 1.70
C MET A 1 -13.67 62.08 3.21
N ARG A 2 -13.42 63.29 3.82
CA ARG A 2 -13.60 63.50 5.27
C ARG A 2 -15.01 63.18 5.78
N GLY A 3 -16.10 63.61 5.12
CA GLY A 3 -17.48 63.34 5.54
C GLY A 3 -17.87 61.85 5.60
N TYR A 4 -17.30 61.00 4.72
CA TYR A 4 -17.53 59.56 4.73
C TYR A 4 -16.82 58.88 5.92
N LEU A 5 -15.61 59.33 6.28
CA LEU A 5 -14.86 58.83 7.39
C LEU A 5 -15.54 59.18 8.75
N ASP A 6 -16.10 60.37 8.85
CA ASP A 6 -16.84 60.81 10.07
C ASP A 6 -18.15 60.03 10.21
N THR A 7 -18.88 59.78 9.12
CA THR A 7 -20.08 58.93 9.15
C THR A 7 -19.74 57.49 9.52
N LEU A 8 -18.65 56.91 9.03
CA LEU A 8 -18.19 55.56 9.37
C LEU A 8 -17.81 55.45 10.85
N LYS A 9 -17.10 56.44 11.40
CA LYS A 9 -16.78 56.52 12.85
C LYS A 9 -18.04 56.52 13.73
N VAL A 10 -19.04 57.30 13.35
CA VAL A 10 -20.33 57.37 14.08
C VAL A 10 -21.04 56.02 14.00
N ILE A 11 -21.09 55.37 12.82
CA ILE A 11 -21.73 54.04 12.68
C ILE A 11 -21.02 53.00 13.52
N VAL A 12 -19.67 52.96 13.54
CA VAL A 12 -18.88 52.03 14.33
C VAL A 12 -19.10 52.27 15.86
N LEU A 13 -19.14 53.53 16.27
CA LEU A 13 -19.38 53.88 17.68
C LEU A 13 -20.78 53.45 18.15
N ILE A 14 -21.81 53.69 17.33
CA ILE A 14 -23.19 53.26 17.55
C ILE A 14 -23.26 51.73 17.59
N ALA A 15 -22.62 51.03 16.67
CA ALA A 15 -22.56 49.55 16.62
C ALA A 15 -21.94 48.96 17.91
N PHE A 16 -20.80 49.51 18.39
CA PHE A 16 -20.19 49.12 19.62
C PHE A 16 -21.07 49.36 20.85
N ARG A 17 -21.72 50.50 20.93
CA ARG A 17 -22.63 50.83 22.02
C ARG A 17 -23.86 49.90 22.06
N ASN A 18 -24.39 49.56 20.92
CA ASN A 18 -25.51 48.61 20.78
C ASN A 18 -25.15 47.19 21.21
N LEU A 19 -23.92 46.76 20.96
CA LEU A 19 -23.39 45.46 21.41
C LEU A 19 -23.52 45.29 22.93
N PHE A 20 -23.24 46.33 23.70
CA PHE A 20 -23.34 46.30 25.16
C PHE A 20 -24.77 46.55 25.66
N ALA A 21 -25.57 47.34 24.98
CA ALA A 21 -26.96 47.64 25.35
C ALA A 21 -27.85 46.40 25.29
N SER A 22 -27.59 45.45 24.36
CA SER A 22 -28.34 44.21 24.21
C SER A 22 -27.46 42.98 24.43
N TRP A 23 -26.68 42.98 25.53
CA TRP A 23 -25.64 41.98 25.79
C TRP A 23 -26.09 40.51 25.70
N LEU A 24 -27.31 40.17 26.20
CA LEU A 24 -27.83 38.80 26.18
C LEU A 24 -28.06 38.29 24.72
N LYS A 25 -28.63 39.14 23.85
CA LYS A 25 -28.89 38.84 22.45
C LYS A 25 -27.58 38.72 21.65
N THR A 26 -26.68 39.66 21.90
CA THR A 26 -25.32 39.67 21.34
C THR A 26 -24.55 38.40 21.73
N LEU A 27 -24.73 37.92 22.96
CA LEU A 27 -24.09 36.70 23.46
C LEU A 27 -24.66 35.43 22.76
N ILE A 28 -25.98 35.38 22.50
CA ILE A 28 -26.60 34.25 21.79
C ILE A 28 -26.10 34.21 20.36
N VAL A 29 -26.22 35.31 19.61
CA VAL A 29 -25.75 35.38 18.21
C VAL A 29 -24.24 35.19 18.14
N GLY A 30 -23.50 35.86 19.02
CA GLY A 30 -22.06 35.73 19.12
C GLY A 30 -21.61 34.32 19.49
N GLY A 31 -22.32 33.66 20.42
CA GLY A 31 -22.04 32.24 20.76
C GLY A 31 -22.17 31.29 19.60
N ILE A 32 -23.17 31.49 18.73
CA ILE A 32 -23.34 30.70 17.50
C ILE A 32 -22.17 30.98 16.53
N ILE A 33 -21.80 32.24 16.33
CA ILE A 33 -20.67 32.63 15.50
C ILE A 33 -19.34 32.06 16.05
N LEU A 34 -19.14 32.14 17.35
CA LEU A 34 -17.98 31.59 18.07
C LEU A 34 -17.87 30.10 17.82
N PHE A 35 -18.96 29.35 18.04
CA PHE A 35 -18.97 27.91 17.84
C PHE A 35 -18.76 27.54 16.36
N GLY A 36 -19.40 28.25 15.43
CA GLY A 36 -19.19 28.08 13.99
C GLY A 36 -17.74 28.34 13.56
N SER A 37 -17.15 29.43 14.02
CA SER A 37 -15.75 29.77 13.75
C SER A 37 -14.78 28.73 14.31
N MET A 38 -15.01 28.29 15.56
CA MET A 38 -14.23 27.23 16.19
C MET A 38 -14.28 25.93 15.35
N LEU A 39 -15.48 25.51 14.92
CA LEU A 39 -15.66 24.31 14.08
C LEU A 39 -14.97 24.42 12.72
N VAL A 40 -15.01 25.59 12.08
CA VAL A 40 -14.33 25.80 10.82
C VAL A 40 -12.81 25.70 10.98
N VAL A 41 -12.24 26.32 12.03
CA VAL A 41 -10.78 26.22 12.31
C VAL A 41 -10.37 24.79 12.58
N VAL A 42 -11.11 24.07 13.43
CA VAL A 42 -10.81 22.69 13.78
C VAL A 42 -10.98 21.77 12.55
N GLY A 43 -12.08 21.93 11.82
CA GLY A 43 -12.39 21.13 10.63
C GLY A 43 -11.33 21.29 9.53
N THR A 44 -11.00 22.53 9.16
CA THR A 44 -9.99 22.79 8.12
C THR A 44 -8.60 22.32 8.55
N ALA A 45 -8.21 22.53 9.81
CA ALA A 45 -6.93 22.07 10.33
C ALA A 45 -6.81 20.54 10.32
N LEU A 46 -7.89 19.81 10.64
CA LEU A 46 -7.91 18.34 10.55
C LEU A 46 -7.81 17.86 9.10
N VAL A 47 -8.60 18.46 8.19
CA VAL A 47 -8.56 18.11 6.76
C VAL A 47 -7.16 18.29 6.20
N ASP A 48 -6.54 19.45 6.43
CA ASP A 48 -5.20 19.74 5.92
C ASP A 48 -4.13 18.83 6.56
N SER A 49 -4.32 18.47 7.83
CA SER A 49 -3.39 17.59 8.53
C SER A 49 -3.45 16.16 8.00
N ILE A 50 -4.65 15.66 7.71
CA ILE A 50 -4.85 14.34 7.08
C ILE A 50 -4.23 14.36 5.68
N ASP A 51 -4.54 15.37 4.88
CA ASP A 51 -3.99 15.51 3.53
C ASP A 51 -2.46 15.57 3.52
N ALA A 52 -1.88 16.40 4.38
CA ALA A 52 -0.43 16.52 4.52
C ALA A 52 0.23 15.22 5.03
N SER A 53 -0.44 14.46 5.90
CA SER A 53 0.08 13.18 6.39
C SER A 53 0.07 12.13 5.30
N MET A 54 -1.04 11.97 4.60
CA MET A 54 -1.16 11.04 3.47
C MET A 54 -0.17 11.37 2.35
N SER A 55 -0.11 12.65 1.95
CA SER A 55 0.81 13.11 0.90
C SER A 55 2.27 12.79 1.25
N ARG A 56 2.69 13.08 2.48
CA ARG A 56 4.05 12.77 2.94
C ARG A 56 4.37 11.29 2.92
N SER A 57 3.42 10.43 3.35
CA SER A 57 3.63 8.98 3.31
C SER A 57 3.76 8.46 1.89
N ILE A 58 2.87 8.88 1.00
CA ILE A 58 2.86 8.40 -0.38
C ILE A 58 4.10 8.89 -1.14
N ILE A 59 4.43 10.18 -1.01
CA ILE A 59 5.59 10.79 -1.64
C ILE A 59 6.88 10.18 -1.11
N GLY A 60 7.00 10.03 0.22
CA GLY A 60 8.19 9.51 0.89
C GLY A 60 8.35 8.00 0.83
N SER A 61 7.36 7.26 0.28
CA SER A 61 7.44 5.79 0.14
C SER A 61 7.90 5.34 -1.24
N VAL A 62 7.14 5.62 -2.30
CA VAL A 62 7.45 5.10 -3.63
C VAL A 62 7.04 6.03 -4.78
N ALA A 63 6.03 6.89 -4.58
CA ALA A 63 5.52 7.71 -5.67
C ALA A 63 6.43 8.88 -6.02
N GLY A 64 7.25 9.39 -5.09
CA GLY A 64 7.95 10.66 -5.28
C GLY A 64 6.96 11.81 -5.45
N HIS A 65 7.43 12.98 -5.81
CA HIS A 65 6.58 14.14 -6.07
C HIS A 65 5.96 14.10 -7.47
N ILE A 66 6.73 13.62 -8.45
CA ILE A 66 6.35 13.49 -9.86
C ILE A 66 6.83 12.13 -10.35
N GLN A 67 6.04 11.48 -11.17
CA GLN A 67 6.45 10.31 -11.93
C GLN A 67 6.54 10.68 -13.41
N VAL A 68 7.62 10.23 -14.05
CA VAL A 68 7.89 10.46 -15.46
C VAL A 68 7.98 9.13 -16.18
N TYR A 69 7.24 8.97 -17.26
CA TYR A 69 7.24 7.78 -18.11
C TYR A 69 7.05 8.16 -19.58
N ASN A 70 7.13 7.20 -20.48
CA ASN A 70 7.01 7.47 -21.90
C ASN A 70 5.55 7.82 -22.28
N ALA A 71 5.32 8.93 -22.95
CA ALA A 71 3.99 9.39 -23.36
C ALA A 71 3.31 8.46 -24.40
N LYS A 72 4.08 7.57 -25.05
CA LYS A 72 3.57 6.55 -25.98
C LYS A 72 3.05 5.29 -25.28
N SER A 73 3.12 5.23 -23.95
CA SER A 73 2.60 4.12 -23.17
C SER A 73 1.09 3.95 -23.39
N VAL A 74 0.64 2.72 -23.53
CA VAL A 74 -0.78 2.39 -23.74
C VAL A 74 -1.56 2.61 -22.44
N ASP A 75 -0.99 2.21 -21.31
CA ASP A 75 -1.60 2.32 -20.00
C ASP A 75 -1.08 3.55 -19.23
N GLU A 76 -1.89 4.01 -18.30
CA GLU A 76 -1.46 5.02 -17.34
C GLU A 76 -0.67 4.39 -16.19
N LEU A 77 0.39 5.07 -15.77
CA LEU A 77 1.22 4.61 -14.67
C LEU A 77 0.44 4.67 -13.35
N ALA A 78 0.31 3.53 -12.66
CA ALA A 78 -0.26 3.39 -11.34
C ALA A 78 0.70 2.61 -10.41
N VAL A 79 1.54 3.32 -9.65
CA VAL A 79 2.59 2.72 -8.82
C VAL A 79 2.01 1.90 -7.67
N MET A 80 0.94 2.39 -7.01
CA MET A 80 0.33 1.75 -5.84
C MET A 80 -0.96 0.97 -6.16
N GLY A 81 -1.09 0.46 -7.38
CA GLY A 81 -2.22 -0.37 -7.80
C GLY A 81 -3.18 0.34 -8.74
N GLY A 82 -3.62 -0.39 -9.75
CA GLY A 82 -4.70 -0.05 -10.67
C GLY A 82 -5.79 -1.11 -10.57
N PHE A 83 -6.91 -0.88 -11.25
CA PHE A 83 -8.01 -1.85 -11.35
C PHE A 83 -7.60 -3.15 -12.09
N GLN A 84 -6.52 -3.09 -12.86
CA GLN A 84 -6.02 -4.24 -13.59
C GLN A 84 -5.02 -5.01 -12.72
N MET A 85 -5.31 -6.29 -12.46
CA MET A 85 -4.33 -7.24 -11.92
C MET A 85 -3.22 -7.50 -12.95
N ASP A 86 -3.41 -7.00 -14.15
CA ASP A 86 -2.50 -7.17 -15.26
C ASP A 86 -1.42 -6.08 -15.26
N ARG A 87 -0.33 -6.38 -15.92
CA ARG A 87 0.87 -5.57 -16.06
C ARG A 87 0.55 -4.33 -16.89
N ALA A 88 0.77 -3.13 -16.36
CA ALA A 88 0.64 -1.92 -17.16
C ALA A 88 1.59 -1.97 -18.38
N ASP A 89 1.05 -1.81 -19.58
CA ASP A 89 1.85 -1.77 -20.81
C ASP A 89 2.48 -0.38 -20.97
N LEU A 90 3.58 -0.21 -20.23
CA LEU A 90 4.40 0.99 -20.33
C LEU A 90 5.44 0.84 -21.42
N GLU A 91 5.55 1.86 -22.26
CA GLU A 91 6.61 1.94 -23.24
C GLU A 91 7.94 2.27 -22.56
N GLN A 92 9.01 1.63 -23.01
CA GLN A 92 10.34 1.78 -22.42
C GLN A 92 10.96 3.15 -22.75
N ILE A 93 11.90 3.56 -21.91
CA ILE A 93 12.80 4.69 -22.13
C ILE A 93 14.21 4.12 -22.24
N ASP A 94 14.83 4.20 -23.43
CA ASP A 94 16.03 3.44 -23.77
C ASP A 94 17.31 3.98 -23.12
N ASP A 95 17.42 5.27 -22.89
CA ASP A 95 18.61 5.93 -22.38
C ASP A 95 18.32 6.64 -21.05
N PHE A 96 18.44 5.89 -19.96
CA PHE A 96 18.21 6.43 -18.62
C PHE A 96 19.22 7.52 -18.27
N LYS A 97 20.50 7.38 -18.69
CA LYS A 97 21.53 8.38 -18.38
C LYS A 97 21.16 9.75 -18.95
N LYS A 98 20.85 9.79 -20.24
CA LYS A 98 20.43 11.02 -20.94
C LYS A 98 19.14 11.59 -20.34
N MET A 99 18.17 10.72 -20.04
CA MET A 99 16.93 11.12 -19.35
C MET A 99 17.23 11.76 -18.00
N ARG A 100 18.05 11.12 -17.16
CA ARG A 100 18.41 11.60 -15.83
C ARG A 100 19.10 12.99 -15.90
N GLU A 101 20.04 13.15 -16.82
CA GLU A 101 20.71 14.42 -17.06
C GLU A 101 19.70 15.50 -17.48
N THR A 102 18.79 15.18 -18.38
CA THR A 102 17.72 16.09 -18.83
C THR A 102 16.80 16.50 -17.67
N LEU A 103 16.35 15.56 -16.84
CA LEU A 103 15.50 15.85 -15.70
C LEU A 103 16.23 16.67 -14.61
N LEU A 104 17.50 16.38 -14.35
CA LEU A 104 18.32 17.14 -13.39
C LEU A 104 18.66 18.57 -13.88
N SER A 105 18.56 18.85 -15.18
CA SER A 105 18.71 20.21 -15.71
C SER A 105 17.56 21.14 -15.31
N VAL A 106 16.39 20.60 -14.91
CA VAL A 106 15.26 21.39 -14.43
C VAL A 106 15.53 21.89 -13.00
N PRO A 107 15.52 23.21 -12.76
CA PRO A 107 16.03 23.79 -11.51
C PRO A 107 15.39 23.28 -10.22
N ASN A 108 14.08 22.93 -10.28
CA ASN A 108 13.36 22.42 -9.11
C ASN A 108 13.55 20.91 -8.85
N VAL A 109 14.19 20.19 -9.75
CA VAL A 109 14.47 18.76 -9.56
C VAL A 109 15.66 18.57 -8.60
N LYS A 110 15.47 17.74 -7.56
CA LYS A 110 16.49 17.39 -6.57
C LYS A 110 17.15 16.06 -6.86
N ALA A 111 16.34 15.05 -7.17
CA ALA A 111 16.80 13.69 -7.42
C ALA A 111 15.86 12.97 -8.41
N VAL A 112 16.43 12.01 -9.14
CA VAL A 112 15.73 11.16 -10.09
C VAL A 112 16.07 9.71 -9.76
N VAL A 113 15.04 8.89 -9.47
CA VAL A 113 15.21 7.49 -9.10
C VAL A 113 14.61 6.63 -10.21
N PRO A 114 15.40 5.78 -10.88
CA PRO A 114 14.90 4.89 -11.93
C PRO A 114 13.99 3.83 -11.35
N MET A 115 12.92 3.50 -12.05
CA MET A 115 11.95 2.51 -11.63
C MET A 115 11.46 1.66 -12.78
N GLY A 116 11.01 0.46 -12.44
CA GLY A 116 10.18 -0.37 -13.27
C GLY A 116 9.23 -1.17 -12.38
N LEU A 117 7.94 -1.11 -12.64
CA LEU A 117 6.91 -1.81 -11.89
C LEU A 117 6.48 -3.06 -12.63
N SER A 118 6.44 -4.20 -11.94
CA SER A 118 5.93 -5.45 -12.50
C SER A 118 5.44 -6.41 -11.42
N GLY A 119 4.87 -7.53 -11.84
CA GLY A 119 4.51 -8.65 -10.98
C GLY A 119 5.17 -9.94 -11.44
N ALA A 120 5.39 -10.85 -10.53
CA ALA A 120 5.92 -12.15 -10.81
C ALA A 120 5.27 -13.22 -9.94
N MET A 121 5.28 -14.44 -10.46
CA MET A 121 4.92 -15.61 -9.69
C MET A 121 6.18 -16.25 -9.11
N VAL A 122 6.15 -16.53 -7.82
CA VAL A 122 7.28 -17.14 -7.11
C VAL A 122 6.80 -18.44 -6.49
N PRO A 123 7.40 -19.58 -6.84
CA PRO A 123 7.13 -20.82 -6.13
C PRO A 123 7.71 -20.71 -4.71
N ALA A 124 6.86 -20.65 -3.70
CA ALA A 124 7.27 -20.52 -2.30
C ALA A 124 7.85 -21.81 -1.70
N GLY A 125 7.90 -22.87 -2.50
CA GLY A 125 8.15 -24.21 -2.01
C GLY A 125 6.91 -24.81 -1.33
N ASN A 126 6.82 -26.09 -1.30
CA ASN A 126 5.75 -26.83 -0.62
C ASN A 126 6.24 -27.42 0.71
N THR A 127 5.34 -28.06 1.44
CA THR A 127 5.69 -28.70 2.72
C THR A 127 6.79 -29.76 2.56
N VAL A 128 6.80 -30.50 1.44
CA VAL A 128 7.83 -31.49 1.13
C VAL A 128 9.21 -30.84 1.01
N ASP A 129 9.26 -29.66 0.41
CA ASP A 129 10.50 -28.88 0.28
C ASP A 129 11.11 -28.49 1.61
N VAL A 130 10.27 -28.03 2.52
CA VAL A 130 10.70 -27.67 3.88
C VAL A 130 11.29 -28.88 4.60
N MET A 131 10.69 -30.05 4.42
CA MET A 131 11.16 -31.28 5.05
C MET A 131 12.46 -31.80 4.43
N LEU A 132 12.57 -31.74 3.11
CA LEU A 132 13.79 -32.13 2.40
C LEU A 132 14.96 -31.20 2.77
N GLU A 133 14.70 -29.90 2.89
CA GLU A 133 15.71 -28.94 3.33
C GLU A 133 16.17 -29.23 4.77
N LYS A 134 15.23 -29.54 5.68
CA LYS A 134 15.56 -29.95 7.06
C LYS A 134 16.44 -31.19 7.07
N LEU A 135 16.08 -32.21 6.29
CA LEU A 135 16.86 -33.41 6.17
C LEU A 135 18.26 -33.13 5.56
N ARG A 136 18.35 -32.30 4.55
CA ARG A 136 19.62 -31.87 3.94
C ARG A 136 20.51 -31.14 4.96
N ASN A 137 19.95 -30.28 5.78
CA ASN A 137 20.69 -29.56 6.80
C ASN A 137 21.21 -30.52 7.89
N LEU A 138 20.44 -31.52 8.30
CA LEU A 138 20.88 -32.56 9.21
C LEU A 138 22.03 -33.38 8.60
N VAL A 139 21.94 -33.78 7.33
CA VAL A 139 23.01 -34.50 6.63
C VAL A 139 24.31 -33.66 6.59
N ARG A 140 24.20 -32.36 6.30
CA ARG A 140 25.38 -31.46 6.30
C ARG A 140 26.01 -31.31 7.68
N ARG A 141 25.19 -31.24 8.74
CA ARG A 141 25.65 -31.18 10.13
C ARG A 141 26.38 -32.48 10.52
N GLN A 142 25.87 -33.62 10.09
CA GLN A 142 26.56 -34.92 10.28
C GLN A 142 27.91 -34.93 9.56
N GLN A 143 27.98 -34.42 8.31
CA GLN A 143 29.23 -34.28 7.57
C GLN A 143 30.23 -33.33 8.25
N ALA A 144 29.72 -32.34 9.00
CA ALA A 144 30.53 -31.43 9.82
C ALA A 144 30.96 -32.04 11.17
N GLY A 145 30.59 -33.30 11.46
CA GLY A 145 31.01 -34.03 12.66
C GLY A 145 30.03 -33.96 13.84
N GLU A 146 28.83 -33.43 13.66
CA GLU A 146 27.81 -33.43 14.71
C GLU A 146 27.09 -34.79 14.81
N ASP A 147 26.79 -35.23 16.03
CA ASP A 147 25.99 -36.45 16.25
C ASP A 147 24.50 -36.16 16.13
N VAL A 148 24.00 -36.24 14.90
CA VAL A 148 22.59 -35.98 14.53
C VAL A 148 21.94 -37.23 13.89
N LYS A 149 22.56 -38.42 14.05
CA LYS A 149 22.12 -39.66 13.39
C LYS A 149 20.66 -40.01 13.69
N ALA A 150 20.25 -39.93 14.97
CA ALA A 150 18.87 -40.20 15.35
C ALA A 150 17.87 -39.22 14.76
N ALA A 151 18.25 -37.95 14.64
CA ALA A 151 17.43 -36.92 14.01
C ALA A 151 17.30 -37.16 12.49
N ILE A 152 18.36 -37.59 11.81
CA ILE A 152 18.33 -37.96 10.38
C ILE A 152 17.37 -39.12 10.15
N GLU A 153 17.45 -40.19 10.95
CA GLU A 153 16.55 -41.34 10.81
C GLU A 153 15.08 -40.93 11.03
N SER A 154 14.80 -40.17 12.09
CA SER A 154 13.45 -39.69 12.35
C SER A 154 12.90 -38.82 11.20
N GLN A 155 13.72 -37.90 10.64
CA GLN A 155 13.34 -37.06 9.55
C GLN A 155 13.22 -37.83 8.20
N LYS A 156 14.09 -38.82 7.97
CA LYS A 156 14.02 -39.74 6.83
C LYS A 156 12.70 -40.51 6.81
N ASP A 157 12.35 -41.13 7.96
CA ASP A 157 11.08 -41.85 8.11
C ASP A 157 9.87 -40.92 7.87
N HIS A 158 9.95 -39.69 8.35
CA HIS A 158 8.89 -38.73 8.15
C HIS A 158 8.73 -38.36 6.66
N VAL A 159 9.82 -38.06 5.94
CA VAL A 159 9.79 -37.81 4.49
C VAL A 159 9.23 -39.03 3.75
N LYS A 160 9.64 -40.24 4.13
CA LYS A 160 9.10 -41.47 3.54
C LYS A 160 7.59 -41.58 3.70
N GLN A 161 7.05 -41.33 4.89
CA GLN A 161 5.60 -41.37 5.13
C GLN A 161 4.86 -40.40 4.23
N ILE A 162 5.40 -39.22 4.01
CA ILE A 162 4.76 -38.23 3.13
C ILE A 162 4.83 -38.59 1.66
N VAL A 163 5.98 -39.15 1.21
CA VAL A 163 6.09 -39.71 -0.15
C VAL A 163 5.05 -40.80 -0.37
N ASP A 164 4.83 -41.69 0.62
CA ASP A 164 3.82 -42.75 0.55
C ASP A 164 2.39 -42.21 0.49
N VAL A 165 2.07 -41.12 1.22
CA VAL A 165 0.80 -40.45 1.18
C VAL A 165 0.59 -39.82 -0.22
N LEU A 166 1.58 -39.09 -0.72
CA LEU A 166 1.52 -38.52 -2.08
C LEU A 166 1.36 -39.58 -3.16
N ALA A 167 2.06 -40.71 -3.03
CA ALA A 167 1.92 -41.83 -3.97
C ALA A 167 0.49 -42.38 -3.98
N SER A 168 -0.15 -42.47 -2.82
CA SER A 168 -1.52 -42.93 -2.69
C SER A 168 -2.51 -41.91 -3.28
N GLU A 169 -2.28 -40.61 -3.08
CA GLU A 169 -3.09 -39.54 -3.68
C GLU A 169 -2.99 -39.56 -5.21
N VAL A 170 -1.79 -39.61 -5.77
CA VAL A 170 -1.55 -39.70 -7.22
C VAL A 170 -2.23 -40.95 -7.82
N ALA A 171 -2.14 -42.11 -7.13
CA ALA A 171 -2.79 -43.33 -7.59
C ALA A 171 -4.33 -43.23 -7.56
N ASN A 172 -4.90 -42.50 -6.61
CA ASN A 172 -6.34 -42.29 -6.50
C ASN A 172 -6.86 -41.25 -7.51
N VAL A 173 -6.13 -40.18 -7.75
CA VAL A 173 -6.47 -39.16 -8.75
C VAL A 173 -6.46 -39.76 -10.17
N GLY A 174 -5.51 -40.62 -10.47
CA GLY A 174 -5.43 -41.35 -11.76
C GLY A 174 -6.62 -42.31 -12.00
N LYS A 175 -7.37 -42.70 -10.95
CA LYS A 175 -8.56 -43.53 -11.07
C LYS A 175 -9.84 -42.72 -11.30
N ILE A 176 -9.87 -41.43 -10.93
CA ILE A 176 -11.09 -40.60 -10.92
C ILE A 176 -11.16 -39.66 -12.12
N LEU A 177 -10.03 -39.24 -12.66
CA LEU A 177 -9.94 -38.27 -13.74
C LEU A 177 -9.42 -38.94 -15.05
N THR A 178 -10.36 -39.31 -15.93
CA THR A 178 -10.07 -39.87 -17.24
C THR A 178 -9.42 -38.88 -18.23
N ASP A 179 -9.46 -37.56 -17.93
CA ASP A 179 -9.00 -36.50 -18.86
C ASP A 179 -7.77 -35.67 -18.39
N LYS A 180 -7.29 -35.86 -17.16
CA LYS A 180 -6.01 -35.27 -16.71
C LYS A 180 -5.06 -36.38 -16.29
N ALA A 181 -4.47 -37.02 -17.26
CA ALA A 181 -3.43 -38.01 -17.01
C ALA A 181 -2.21 -37.37 -16.36
N VAL A 182 -1.90 -37.78 -15.10
CA VAL A 182 -0.61 -37.49 -14.47
C VAL A 182 0.47 -37.96 -15.43
N ALA A 183 1.47 -37.15 -15.71
CA ALA A 183 2.49 -37.47 -16.70
C ALA A 183 3.16 -38.84 -16.38
N PRO A 184 3.35 -39.71 -17.33
CA PRO A 184 3.93 -41.04 -17.08
C PRO A 184 5.26 -41.00 -16.33
N GLU A 185 6.03 -39.93 -16.52
CA GLU A 185 7.28 -39.66 -15.81
C GLU A 185 7.10 -39.41 -14.32
N GLU A 186 6.03 -38.66 -13.93
CA GLU A 186 5.71 -38.38 -12.54
C GLU A 186 5.27 -39.62 -11.79
N VAL A 187 4.47 -40.47 -12.45
CA VAL A 187 4.06 -41.78 -11.92
C VAL A 187 5.28 -42.69 -11.72
N ALA A 188 6.21 -42.69 -12.68
CA ALA A 188 7.44 -43.51 -12.60
C ALA A 188 8.35 -42.99 -11.44
N ALA A 189 8.50 -41.68 -11.33
CA ALA A 189 9.28 -41.05 -10.24
C ALA A 189 8.68 -41.38 -8.85
N MET A 190 7.36 -41.27 -8.71
CA MET A 190 6.66 -41.58 -7.47
C MET A 190 6.80 -43.08 -7.11
N ARG A 191 6.65 -43.96 -8.07
CA ARG A 191 6.83 -45.40 -7.90
C ARG A 191 8.27 -45.76 -7.46
N ARG A 192 9.28 -45.05 -8.01
CA ARG A 192 10.68 -45.20 -7.60
C ARG A 192 10.88 -44.76 -6.16
N ALA A 193 10.36 -43.57 -5.78
CA ALA A 193 10.51 -43.02 -4.43
C ALA A 193 9.82 -43.86 -3.33
N SER A 194 8.71 -44.55 -3.68
CA SER A 194 7.96 -45.41 -2.79
C SER A 194 8.54 -46.89 -2.74
N ALA A 195 9.52 -47.19 -3.59
CA ALA A 195 10.11 -48.53 -3.60
C ALA A 195 10.93 -48.79 -2.32
N PRO A 196 10.83 -49.98 -1.71
CA PRO A 196 11.54 -50.30 -0.46
C PRO A 196 13.06 -50.11 -0.53
N GLY A 197 13.66 -50.30 -1.73
CA GLY A 197 15.10 -50.17 -1.94
C GLY A 197 15.60 -48.73 -2.04
N PHE A 198 14.74 -47.78 -2.36
CA PHE A 198 15.11 -46.39 -2.57
C PHE A 198 15.73 -45.72 -1.35
N TRP A 199 15.17 -45.98 -0.19
CA TRP A 199 15.69 -45.43 1.08
C TRP A 199 17.02 -46.08 1.54
N GLY A 200 17.36 -47.24 1.01
CA GLY A 200 18.69 -47.81 1.13
C GLY A 200 19.74 -47.14 0.24
N GLU A 201 19.32 -46.47 -0.86
CA GLU A 201 20.20 -45.61 -1.66
C GLU A 201 20.56 -44.33 -0.89
N PHE A 202 19.60 -43.79 -0.09
CA PHE A 202 19.84 -42.63 0.78
C PHE A 202 21.01 -42.81 1.71
N ASP A 203 21.16 -44.01 2.30
CA ASP A 203 22.26 -44.28 3.24
C ASP A 203 23.64 -44.30 2.55
N LYS A 204 23.68 -44.54 1.23
CA LYS A 204 24.90 -44.54 0.42
C LYS A 204 25.20 -43.16 -0.20
N ASP A 205 24.19 -42.48 -0.70
CA ASP A 205 24.29 -41.17 -1.30
C ASP A 205 23.09 -40.26 -0.86
N PRO A 206 23.20 -39.68 0.33
CA PRO A 206 22.12 -38.84 0.87
C PRO A 206 21.81 -37.61 0.00
N LEU A 207 22.85 -36.96 -0.53
CA LEU A 207 22.67 -35.73 -1.27
C LEU A 207 22.06 -35.95 -2.66
N GLY A 208 22.50 -37.00 -3.37
CA GLY A 208 21.91 -37.35 -4.66
C GLY A 208 20.46 -37.83 -4.55
N THR A 209 20.14 -38.57 -3.48
CA THR A 209 18.76 -39.00 -3.19
C THR A 209 17.87 -37.81 -2.86
N LEU A 210 18.35 -36.83 -2.08
CA LEU A 210 17.63 -35.60 -1.79
C LEU A 210 17.40 -34.76 -3.08
N GLU A 211 18.42 -34.69 -3.96
CA GLU A 211 18.26 -33.99 -5.23
C GLU A 211 17.18 -34.63 -6.12
N PHE A 212 17.10 -35.96 -6.14
CA PHE A 212 16.01 -36.65 -6.84
C PHE A 212 14.64 -36.32 -6.23
N LEU A 213 14.50 -36.37 -4.91
CA LEU A 213 13.25 -36.06 -4.23
C LEU A 213 12.81 -34.60 -4.48
N GLU A 214 13.75 -33.67 -4.41
CA GLU A 214 13.47 -32.24 -4.67
C GLU A 214 13.05 -31.95 -6.12
N ASN A 215 13.72 -32.60 -7.08
CA ASN A 215 13.49 -32.30 -8.51
C ASN A 215 12.32 -33.07 -9.11
N ARG A 216 11.97 -34.25 -8.57
CA ARG A 216 10.98 -35.16 -9.16
C ARG A 216 9.76 -35.41 -8.31
N ILE A 217 9.86 -35.33 -6.98
CA ILE A 217 8.76 -35.66 -6.06
C ILE A 217 8.11 -34.41 -5.48
N ALA A 218 8.92 -33.47 -5.01
CA ALA A 218 8.37 -32.25 -4.42
C ALA A 218 7.46 -31.43 -5.37
N PRO A 219 7.71 -31.33 -6.69
CA PRO A 219 6.81 -30.65 -7.61
C PRO A 219 5.43 -31.31 -7.76
N ILE A 220 5.29 -32.59 -7.39
CA ILE A 220 4.02 -33.33 -7.49
C ILE A 220 3.09 -32.97 -6.33
N ALA A 221 3.64 -32.49 -5.20
CA ALA A 221 2.82 -32.08 -4.07
C ALA A 221 1.93 -30.87 -4.45
N SER A 222 0.62 -31.04 -4.29
CA SER A 222 -0.38 -30.06 -4.72
C SER A 222 -0.49 -28.82 -3.83
N ASP A 223 0.27 -28.78 -2.73
CA ASP A 223 0.29 -27.68 -1.76
C ASP A 223 1.35 -26.59 -2.05
N ALA A 224 1.93 -26.61 -3.27
CA ALA A 224 2.81 -25.54 -3.72
C ALA A 224 2.03 -24.25 -3.88
N ASP A 225 2.08 -23.39 -2.85
CA ASP A 225 1.54 -22.04 -2.94
C ASP A 225 2.38 -21.23 -3.94
N MET A 226 1.73 -20.74 -4.97
CA MET A 226 2.32 -19.76 -5.88
C MET A 226 2.09 -18.37 -5.28
N LEU A 227 3.18 -17.72 -4.87
CA LEU A 227 3.11 -16.34 -4.39
C LEU A 227 3.08 -15.40 -5.61
N PHE A 228 2.11 -14.51 -5.62
CA PHE A 228 2.11 -13.40 -6.56
C PHE A 228 2.78 -12.20 -5.89
N LEU A 229 3.97 -11.85 -6.34
CA LEU A 229 4.73 -10.72 -5.82
C LEU A 229 4.68 -9.55 -6.79
N ARG A 230 4.22 -8.40 -6.29
CA ARG A 230 4.41 -7.11 -6.95
C ARG A 230 5.73 -6.53 -6.50
N TYR A 231 6.51 -5.99 -7.44
CA TYR A 231 7.82 -5.44 -7.12
C TYR A 231 8.19 -4.24 -7.99
N VAL A 232 9.06 -3.41 -7.43
CA VAL A 232 9.73 -2.31 -8.13
C VAL A 232 11.18 -2.69 -8.33
N GLY A 233 11.61 -2.73 -9.59
CA GLY A 233 13.04 -2.74 -9.93
C GLY A 233 13.60 -1.33 -9.89
N THR A 234 14.63 -1.10 -9.08
CA THR A 234 15.16 0.25 -8.85
C THR A 234 16.65 0.21 -8.48
N ASP A 235 17.30 1.37 -8.49
CA ASP A 235 18.55 1.55 -7.75
C ASP A 235 18.24 1.63 -6.25
N LEU A 236 18.46 0.52 -5.54
CA LEU A 236 18.11 0.39 -4.12
C LEU A 236 18.86 1.37 -3.22
N SER A 237 20.04 1.82 -3.63
CA SER A 237 20.83 2.83 -2.90
C SER A 237 20.23 4.23 -3.08
N ALA A 238 19.95 4.63 -4.31
CA ALA A 238 19.30 5.90 -4.62
C ALA A 238 17.86 5.94 -4.06
N PHE A 239 17.16 4.80 -4.08
CA PHE A 239 15.83 4.67 -3.50
C PHE A 239 15.84 4.92 -1.99
N ALA A 240 16.69 4.24 -1.23
CA ALA A 240 16.79 4.40 0.22
C ALA A 240 17.20 5.83 0.64
N GLN A 241 18.01 6.53 -0.19
CA GLN A 241 18.40 7.92 0.05
C GLN A 241 17.29 8.93 -0.27
N SER A 242 16.44 8.61 -1.23
CA SER A 242 15.40 9.52 -1.75
C SER A 242 14.06 9.36 -1.06
N PHE A 243 13.76 8.18 -0.50
CA PHE A 243 12.49 7.83 0.14
C PHE A 243 12.70 7.59 1.64
N ASP A 244 12.51 8.64 2.42
CA ASP A 244 12.76 8.68 3.86
C ASP A 244 11.81 7.80 4.70
N ARG A 245 10.69 7.38 4.11
CA ARG A 245 9.71 6.50 4.75
C ARG A 245 10.07 5.02 4.63
N MET A 246 11.05 4.66 3.81
CA MET A 246 11.55 3.29 3.76
C MET A 246 12.38 2.98 5.00
N LYS A 247 11.96 1.98 5.79
CA LYS A 247 12.69 1.49 6.97
C LYS A 247 12.96 0.00 6.83
N ILE A 248 14.20 -0.40 7.02
CA ILE A 248 14.55 -1.83 7.12
C ILE A 248 14.04 -2.34 8.47
N VAL A 249 13.31 -3.45 8.43
CA VAL A 249 12.70 -4.09 9.61
C VAL A 249 13.55 -5.26 10.09
N ASP A 250 14.00 -6.11 9.17
CA ASP A 250 14.87 -7.25 9.44
C ASP A 250 15.93 -7.38 8.33
N GLY A 251 17.13 -7.84 8.68
CA GLY A 251 18.24 -7.94 7.76
C GLY A 251 18.89 -6.60 7.43
N THR A 252 19.31 -6.42 6.18
CA THR A 252 20.01 -5.22 5.69
C THR A 252 19.49 -4.79 4.34
N ASN A 253 19.77 -3.54 3.94
CA ASN A 253 19.56 -3.16 2.54
C ASN A 253 20.55 -3.93 1.64
N VAL A 254 20.20 -4.07 0.37
CA VAL A 254 21.09 -4.66 -0.64
C VAL A 254 22.33 -3.78 -0.77
N PRO A 255 23.55 -4.34 -0.62
CA PRO A 255 24.76 -3.57 -0.78
C PRO A 255 24.91 -3.02 -2.21
N PRO A 256 25.49 -1.82 -2.38
CA PRO A 256 25.74 -1.26 -3.72
C PRO A 256 26.52 -2.24 -4.62
N GLY A 257 26.10 -2.36 -5.88
CA GLY A 257 26.70 -3.27 -6.85
C GLY A 257 26.35 -4.75 -6.67
N LYS A 258 25.43 -5.11 -5.75
CA LYS A 258 24.94 -6.48 -5.56
C LYS A 258 23.51 -6.62 -6.07
N ARG A 259 23.23 -7.81 -6.65
CA ARG A 259 21.87 -8.21 -6.98
C ARG A 259 21.14 -8.70 -5.73
N GLY A 260 19.89 -8.31 -5.57
CA GLY A 260 19.15 -8.70 -4.38
C GLY A 260 17.69 -8.29 -4.37
N PHE A 261 17.00 -8.85 -3.38
CA PHE A 261 15.58 -8.65 -3.16
C PHE A 261 15.30 -8.25 -1.72
N LEU A 262 14.35 -7.34 -1.54
CA LEU A 262 13.82 -6.94 -0.24
C LEU A 262 12.32 -7.21 -0.24
N PHE A 263 11.87 -7.98 0.74
CA PHE A 263 10.44 -8.17 0.94
C PHE A 263 9.82 -6.97 1.64
N ALA A 264 8.67 -6.52 1.16
CA ALA A 264 7.81 -5.70 1.98
C ALA A 264 7.32 -6.51 3.20
N LYS A 265 7.39 -5.93 4.40
CA LYS A 265 7.01 -6.61 5.66
C LYS A 265 5.61 -7.22 5.57
N TRP A 266 4.64 -6.48 5.02
CA TRP A 266 3.28 -6.99 4.84
C TRP A 266 3.26 -8.27 4.00
N THR A 267 3.94 -8.29 2.85
CA THR A 267 4.02 -9.48 1.99
C THR A 267 4.72 -10.64 2.71
N TYR A 268 5.78 -10.35 3.45
CA TYR A 268 6.56 -11.36 4.15
C TYR A 268 5.76 -12.04 5.27
N GLU A 269 5.04 -11.24 6.07
CA GLU A 269 4.19 -11.76 7.14
C GLU A 269 2.94 -12.47 6.60
N GLU A 270 2.25 -11.90 5.61
CA GLU A 270 0.98 -12.43 5.10
C GLU A 270 1.16 -13.66 4.22
N GLN A 271 2.19 -13.68 3.36
CA GLN A 271 2.33 -14.70 2.32
C GLN A 271 3.44 -15.72 2.58
N VAL A 272 4.52 -15.34 3.28
CA VAL A 272 5.70 -16.18 3.49
C VAL A 272 5.68 -16.87 4.84
N LYS A 273 5.08 -16.24 5.86
CA LYS A 273 4.97 -16.77 7.21
C LYS A 273 3.92 -17.88 7.32
N LEU A 274 4.15 -18.82 8.23
CA LEU A 274 3.19 -19.85 8.62
C LEU A 274 1.85 -19.22 8.99
N LYS A 275 0.77 -19.58 8.30
CA LYS A 275 -0.55 -18.93 8.41
C LYS A 275 -1.09 -18.91 9.85
N THR A 276 -0.90 -20.01 10.59
CA THR A 276 -1.32 -20.11 11.99
C THR A 276 -0.55 -19.15 12.90
N ALA A 277 0.77 -19.00 12.69
CA ALA A 277 1.61 -18.06 13.42
C ALA A 277 1.24 -16.62 13.11
N HIS A 278 1.05 -16.29 11.82
CA HIS A 278 0.65 -14.96 11.38
C HIS A 278 -0.69 -14.50 11.98
N ARG A 279 -1.72 -15.38 11.94
CA ARG A 279 -3.01 -15.06 12.56
C ARG A 279 -2.91 -14.91 14.08
N LEU A 280 -2.05 -15.69 14.73
CA LEU A 280 -1.81 -15.54 16.17
C LEU A 280 -1.21 -14.17 16.50
N ASP A 281 -0.28 -13.67 15.66
CA ASP A 281 0.27 -12.32 15.78
C ASP A 281 -0.80 -11.25 15.56
N GLN A 282 -1.64 -11.40 14.54
CA GLN A 282 -2.72 -10.46 14.26
C GLN A 282 -3.69 -10.37 15.44
N ILE A 283 -4.07 -11.51 16.04
CA ILE A 283 -4.93 -11.53 17.22
C ILE A 283 -4.25 -10.80 18.38
N HIS A 284 -3.01 -11.13 18.67
CA HIS A 284 -2.22 -10.54 19.75
C HIS A 284 -2.07 -9.03 19.57
N ASP A 285 -1.70 -8.58 18.38
CA ASP A 285 -1.48 -7.16 18.07
C ASP A 285 -2.76 -6.33 18.12
N ARG A 286 -3.89 -6.85 17.63
CA ARG A 286 -5.17 -6.15 17.73
C ARG A 286 -5.62 -5.97 19.18
N ILE A 287 -5.39 -6.97 20.03
CA ILE A 287 -5.72 -6.88 21.45
C ILE A 287 -4.79 -5.87 22.15
N LEU A 288 -3.47 -5.96 21.94
CA LEU A 288 -2.50 -5.08 22.60
C LEU A 288 -2.56 -3.63 22.13
N LYS A 289 -2.57 -3.42 20.81
CA LYS A 289 -2.44 -2.08 20.22
C LYS A 289 -3.78 -1.35 20.15
N ARG A 290 -4.90 -2.09 19.98
CA ARG A 290 -6.23 -1.51 19.73
C ARG A 290 -7.23 -1.78 20.85
N GLY A 291 -6.87 -2.59 21.85
CA GLY A 291 -7.77 -2.96 22.94
C GLY A 291 -8.99 -3.78 22.48
N ALA A 292 -8.89 -4.45 21.31
CA ALA A 292 -9.94 -5.32 20.79
C ALA A 292 -10.15 -6.53 21.73
N LYS A 293 -11.36 -7.08 21.73
CA LYS A 293 -11.70 -8.28 22.51
C LYS A 293 -12.20 -9.38 21.59
N ILE A 294 -11.68 -10.60 21.76
CA ILE A 294 -12.09 -11.77 20.97
C ILE A 294 -13.59 -12.02 21.13
N ALA A 295 -14.11 -11.81 22.34
CA ALA A 295 -15.53 -12.05 22.63
C ALA A 295 -16.49 -11.20 21.79
N THR A 296 -16.09 -10.02 21.33
CA THR A 296 -16.95 -9.06 20.62
C THR A 296 -16.56 -8.81 19.17
N ASP A 297 -15.35 -9.19 18.76
CA ASP A 297 -14.83 -8.98 17.40
C ASP A 297 -14.99 -10.25 16.55
N LEU A 298 -15.86 -10.18 15.54
CA LEU A 298 -16.19 -11.30 14.66
C LEU A 298 -14.98 -11.75 13.81
N ASP A 299 -14.08 -10.83 13.46
CA ASP A 299 -12.90 -11.18 12.67
C ASP A 299 -11.88 -11.92 13.54
N LEU A 300 -11.68 -11.50 14.80
CA LEU A 300 -10.84 -12.23 15.74
C LEU A 300 -11.39 -13.64 16.02
N GLN A 301 -12.71 -13.78 16.19
CA GLN A 301 -13.35 -15.10 16.37
C GLN A 301 -13.13 -15.99 15.13
N ARG A 302 -13.21 -15.42 13.93
CA ARG A 302 -12.93 -16.15 12.68
C ARG A 302 -11.49 -16.64 12.62
N MET A 303 -10.52 -15.79 12.96
CA MET A 303 -9.09 -16.13 12.99
C MET A 303 -8.80 -17.24 14.02
N VAL A 304 -9.38 -17.17 15.20
CA VAL A 304 -9.27 -18.22 16.23
C VAL A 304 -9.82 -19.56 15.72
N LYS A 305 -11.00 -19.54 15.09
CA LYS A 305 -11.61 -20.74 14.51
C LYS A 305 -10.73 -21.34 13.40
N GLN A 306 -10.20 -20.51 12.52
CA GLN A 306 -9.31 -20.93 11.44
C GLN A 306 -8.04 -21.56 11.99
N ASN A 307 -7.38 -20.94 12.97
CA ASN A 307 -6.18 -21.51 13.59
C ASN A 307 -6.45 -22.88 14.26
N ALA A 308 -7.60 -23.03 14.91
CA ALA A 308 -7.99 -24.30 15.54
C ALA A 308 -8.29 -25.41 14.51
N THR A 309 -8.69 -25.06 13.27
CA THR A 309 -9.00 -26.05 12.22
C THR A 309 -7.83 -26.32 11.27
N GLU A 310 -6.92 -25.36 11.08
CA GLU A 310 -5.82 -25.45 10.12
C GLU A 310 -4.49 -25.90 10.74
N VAL A 311 -4.53 -26.79 11.74
CA VAL A 311 -3.33 -27.33 12.39
C VAL A 311 -2.52 -28.29 11.51
N LYS A 312 -3.08 -28.73 10.38
CA LYS A 312 -2.44 -29.69 9.44
C LYS A 312 -1.07 -29.20 8.98
N GLU A 313 -0.91 -27.91 8.70
CA GLU A 313 0.36 -27.34 8.25
C GLU A 313 1.49 -27.49 9.29
N ILE A 314 1.15 -27.36 10.58
CA ILE A 314 2.10 -27.63 11.68
C ILE A 314 2.38 -29.12 11.77
N MET A 315 1.33 -29.95 11.74
CA MET A 315 1.45 -31.39 11.84
C MET A 315 2.35 -32.03 10.79
N LEU A 316 2.31 -31.48 9.58
CA LEU A 316 3.15 -31.90 8.47
C LEU A 316 4.64 -31.57 8.67
N GLN A 317 4.98 -30.59 9.49
CA GLN A 317 6.37 -30.21 9.79
C GLN A 317 7.00 -31.06 10.90
N LEU A 318 6.21 -31.79 11.65
CA LEU A 318 6.67 -32.53 12.87
C LEU A 318 7.01 -33.98 12.55
N ASP A 319 8.25 -34.34 12.79
CA ASP A 319 8.68 -35.76 12.86
C ASP A 319 8.18 -36.48 14.13
N SER A 320 8.43 -37.77 14.23
CA SER A 320 7.96 -38.61 15.37
C SER A 320 8.47 -38.13 16.72
N GLN A 321 9.72 -37.65 16.80
CA GLN A 321 10.32 -37.13 18.04
C GLN A 321 9.68 -35.79 18.42
N GLN A 322 9.52 -34.90 17.44
CA GLN A 322 8.89 -33.63 17.65
C GLN A 322 7.40 -33.75 18.03
N LYS A 323 6.67 -34.72 17.44
CA LYS A 323 5.30 -35.04 17.85
C LYS A 323 5.23 -35.48 19.32
N ALA A 324 6.16 -36.30 19.78
CA ALA A 324 6.23 -36.69 21.18
C ALA A 324 6.53 -35.50 22.11
N MET A 325 7.47 -34.66 21.74
CA MET A 325 7.81 -33.44 22.48
C MET A 325 6.60 -32.45 22.51
N PHE A 326 5.94 -32.19 21.39
CA PHE A 326 4.76 -31.32 21.31
C PHE A 326 3.63 -31.86 22.18
N ARG A 327 3.39 -33.19 22.14
CA ARG A 327 2.42 -33.84 23.03
C ARG A 327 2.70 -33.52 24.49
N SER A 328 3.91 -33.80 24.97
CA SER A 328 4.28 -33.57 26.38
C SER A 328 4.12 -32.11 26.80
N LYS A 329 4.60 -31.16 25.96
CA LYS A 329 4.49 -29.71 26.22
C LYS A 329 3.04 -29.24 26.24
N LEU A 330 2.24 -29.67 25.25
CA LEU A 330 0.83 -29.25 25.12
C LEU A 330 -0.06 -29.86 26.19
N GLN A 331 0.18 -31.15 26.57
CA GLN A 331 -0.53 -31.79 27.68
C GLN A 331 -0.31 -31.04 29.00
N LYS A 332 0.92 -30.60 29.26
CA LYS A 332 1.26 -29.79 30.44
C LYS A 332 0.59 -28.42 30.41
N GLU A 333 0.67 -27.72 29.27
CA GLU A 333 0.09 -26.39 29.13
C GLU A 333 -1.44 -26.35 29.19
N LEU A 334 -2.08 -27.39 28.63
CA LEU A 334 -3.53 -27.51 28.58
C LEU A 334 -4.13 -28.28 29.76
N ALA A 335 -3.29 -28.83 30.67
CA ALA A 335 -3.71 -29.75 31.69
C ALA A 335 -4.59 -30.90 31.15
N SER A 336 -4.24 -31.44 29.98
CA SER A 336 -5.01 -32.43 29.22
C SER A 336 -4.30 -33.78 29.19
N GLN A 337 -5.06 -34.86 29.14
CA GLN A 337 -4.54 -36.24 28.95
C GLN A 337 -4.72 -36.74 27.52
N GLU A 338 -5.14 -35.87 26.59
CA GLU A 338 -5.28 -36.19 25.18
C GLU A 338 -3.93 -36.59 24.57
N ASN A 339 -3.91 -37.66 23.77
CA ASN A 339 -2.71 -38.19 23.15
C ASN A 339 -2.52 -37.76 21.69
N ASP A 340 -3.59 -37.32 21.03
CA ASP A 340 -3.51 -36.86 19.65
C ASP A 340 -3.00 -35.40 19.59
N VAL A 341 -1.85 -35.23 18.94
CA VAL A 341 -1.18 -33.93 18.84
C VAL A 341 -2.02 -32.92 18.03
N ALA A 342 -2.75 -33.39 17.01
CA ALA A 342 -3.61 -32.50 16.22
C ALA A 342 -4.75 -31.94 17.07
N THR A 343 -5.38 -32.77 17.88
CA THR A 343 -6.44 -32.38 18.83
C THR A 343 -5.91 -31.42 19.90
N LEU A 344 -4.71 -31.68 20.42
CA LEU A 344 -4.03 -30.79 21.37
C LEU A 344 -3.71 -29.45 20.77
N LEU A 345 -3.18 -29.38 19.54
CA LEU A 345 -2.92 -28.14 18.81
C LEU A 345 -4.22 -27.38 18.53
N ALA A 346 -5.26 -28.07 18.08
CA ALA A 346 -6.57 -27.46 17.86
C ALA A 346 -7.14 -26.82 19.14
N SER A 347 -6.99 -27.49 20.28
CA SER A 347 -7.38 -26.98 21.60
C SER A 347 -6.49 -25.82 22.06
N PHE A 348 -5.21 -25.88 21.78
CA PHE A 348 -4.24 -24.82 22.07
C PHE A 348 -4.59 -23.53 21.32
N PHE A 349 -4.95 -23.60 20.04
CA PHE A 349 -5.30 -22.44 19.21
C PHE A 349 -6.72 -21.91 19.44
N ARG A 350 -7.55 -22.56 20.27
CA ARG A 350 -8.81 -21.97 20.75
C ARG A 350 -8.53 -20.96 21.85
N VAL A 351 -8.02 -19.81 21.45
CA VAL A 351 -7.68 -18.72 22.37
C VAL A 351 -8.89 -17.85 22.68
N ASP A 352 -8.88 -17.25 23.86
CA ASP A 352 -9.84 -16.27 24.35
C ASP A 352 -9.12 -15.06 25.00
N ASP A 353 -9.88 -14.06 25.43
CA ASP A 353 -9.34 -12.84 26.03
C ASP A 353 -8.52 -13.10 27.32
N GLY A 354 -8.75 -14.24 28.01
CA GLY A 354 -8.05 -14.60 29.25
C GLY A 354 -6.73 -15.34 29.02
N ASN A 355 -6.62 -16.11 27.93
CA ASN A 355 -5.47 -17.02 27.73
C ASN A 355 -4.55 -16.62 26.57
N ILE A 356 -4.95 -15.70 25.68
CA ILE A 356 -4.19 -15.35 24.47
C ILE A 356 -2.74 -14.95 24.79
N MET A 357 -2.49 -14.14 25.81
CA MET A 357 -1.16 -13.64 26.14
C MET A 357 -0.22 -14.75 26.61
N GLN A 358 -0.74 -15.71 27.39
CA GLN A 358 0.02 -16.87 27.84
C GLN A 358 0.32 -17.79 26.66
N ARG A 359 -0.69 -18.11 25.84
CA ARG A 359 -0.53 -19.02 24.70
C ARG A 359 0.32 -18.45 23.59
N TYR A 360 0.27 -17.12 23.37
CA TYR A 360 1.16 -16.43 22.45
C TYR A 360 2.63 -16.63 22.84
N ARG A 361 2.98 -16.35 24.12
CA ARG A 361 4.33 -16.56 24.62
C ARG A 361 4.74 -18.03 24.53
N PHE A 362 3.89 -18.94 24.99
CA PHE A 362 4.17 -20.37 24.93
C PHE A 362 4.41 -20.85 23.50
N PHE A 363 3.64 -20.35 22.53
CA PHE A 363 3.85 -20.69 21.13
C PHE A 363 5.25 -20.29 20.67
N TYR A 364 5.66 -19.05 20.91
CA TYR A 364 6.95 -18.53 20.43
C TYR A 364 8.13 -19.08 21.23
N ASP A 365 8.01 -19.29 22.53
CA ASP A 365 9.09 -19.76 23.39
C ASP A 365 9.31 -21.27 23.26
N GLU A 366 8.22 -22.04 23.13
CA GLU A 366 8.28 -23.52 23.30
C GLU A 366 8.01 -24.31 22.01
N LEU A 367 7.15 -23.84 21.12
CA LEU A 367 6.74 -24.54 19.90
C LEU A 367 7.47 -24.06 18.64
N ALA A 368 7.51 -22.76 18.45
CA ALA A 368 8.06 -22.12 17.26
C ALA A 368 9.53 -22.46 16.94
N PRO A 369 10.45 -22.67 17.93
CA PRO A 369 11.82 -23.06 17.65
C PRO A 369 11.95 -24.38 16.87
N SER A 370 10.93 -25.26 16.95
CA SER A 370 10.91 -26.55 16.25
C SER A 370 10.20 -26.47 14.88
N LEU A 371 9.63 -25.32 14.55
CA LEU A 371 8.86 -25.09 13.31
C LEU A 371 9.64 -24.21 12.33
N THR A 372 9.35 -24.38 11.05
CA THR A 372 9.76 -23.45 10.01
C THR A 372 8.67 -22.39 9.88
N LEU A 373 8.87 -21.24 10.54
CA LEU A 373 7.91 -20.14 10.53
C LEU A 373 7.85 -19.41 9.19
N TYR A 374 8.96 -19.32 8.48
CA TYR A 374 9.04 -18.65 7.18
C TYR A 374 9.56 -19.63 6.13
N ARG A 375 8.83 -19.73 5.01
CA ARG A 375 9.22 -20.62 3.89
C ARG A 375 10.45 -20.10 3.14
N VAL A 376 10.67 -18.80 3.14
CA VAL A 376 11.85 -18.12 2.61
C VAL A 376 12.40 -17.22 3.73
N ARG A 377 13.67 -17.36 4.07
CA ARG A 377 14.31 -16.59 5.14
C ARG A 377 15.18 -15.48 4.58
N VAL A 378 15.43 -14.47 5.38
CA VAL A 378 16.47 -13.50 5.09
C VAL A 378 17.81 -14.22 4.96
N GLY A 379 18.54 -13.99 3.86
CA GLY A 379 19.74 -14.72 3.51
C GLY A 379 19.56 -15.85 2.49
N ASP A 380 18.34 -16.35 2.31
CA ASP A 380 18.03 -17.39 1.32
C ASP A 380 18.03 -16.83 -0.10
N THR A 381 18.14 -17.73 -1.08
CA THR A 381 17.98 -17.40 -2.50
C THR A 381 16.53 -17.63 -2.94
N LEU A 382 15.94 -16.62 -3.54
CA LEU A 382 14.59 -16.63 -4.10
C LEU A 382 14.67 -16.71 -5.63
N THR A 383 13.99 -17.67 -6.22
CA THR A 383 13.82 -17.75 -7.68
C THR A 383 12.55 -17.04 -8.06
N ILE A 384 12.67 -15.90 -8.74
CA ILE A 384 11.54 -15.12 -9.24
C ILE A 384 11.32 -15.48 -10.70
N LYS A 385 10.09 -15.82 -11.07
CA LYS A 385 9.70 -16.13 -12.45
C LYS A 385 8.69 -15.10 -12.92
N GLY A 386 8.97 -14.47 -14.02
CA GLY A 386 8.11 -13.48 -14.66
C GLY A 386 7.94 -13.75 -16.15
N PHE A 387 6.96 -13.07 -16.73
CA PHE A 387 6.80 -13.06 -18.18
C PHE A 387 7.54 -11.85 -18.75
N THR A 388 8.33 -12.05 -19.77
CA THR A 388 8.88 -10.96 -20.57
C THR A 388 7.76 -10.22 -21.31
N LYS A 389 8.04 -9.04 -21.88
CA LYS A 389 7.08 -8.32 -22.74
C LYS A 389 6.64 -9.18 -23.93
N SER A 390 7.49 -10.10 -24.41
CA SER A 390 7.21 -11.03 -25.49
C SER A 390 6.45 -12.29 -25.05
N GLY A 391 6.04 -12.43 -23.79
CA GLY A 391 5.29 -13.58 -23.27
C GLY A 391 6.14 -14.81 -22.89
N TYR A 392 7.46 -14.75 -23.00
CA TYR A 392 8.33 -15.84 -22.55
C TYR A 392 8.53 -15.80 -21.03
N VAL A 393 8.65 -16.99 -20.42
CA VAL A 393 8.98 -17.10 -19.00
C VAL A 393 10.48 -16.89 -18.82
N GLN A 394 10.83 -15.90 -18.01
CA GLN A 394 12.19 -15.62 -17.57
C GLN A 394 12.30 -15.85 -16.07
N SER A 395 13.45 -16.32 -15.60
CA SER A 395 13.70 -16.53 -14.18
C SER A 395 15.02 -15.93 -13.75
N VAL A 396 15.00 -15.32 -12.55
CA VAL A 396 16.18 -14.74 -11.93
C VAL A 396 16.27 -15.25 -10.50
N ASN A 397 17.49 -15.60 -10.07
CA ASN A 397 17.76 -16.05 -8.71
C ASN A 397 18.35 -14.87 -7.92
N LEU A 398 17.69 -14.48 -6.84
CA LEU A 398 18.08 -13.32 -6.03
C LEU A 398 18.24 -13.70 -4.57
N ARG A 399 19.28 -13.16 -3.92
CA ARG A 399 19.40 -13.25 -2.48
C ARG A 399 18.42 -12.31 -1.79
N VAL A 400 17.72 -12.80 -0.80
CA VAL A 400 16.87 -11.97 0.09
C VAL A 400 17.76 -11.34 1.14
N TYR A 401 17.94 -10.01 1.09
CA TYR A 401 18.80 -9.30 2.03
C TYR A 401 18.06 -8.86 3.29
N GLY A 402 16.77 -8.63 3.20
CA GLY A 402 15.98 -8.22 4.35
C GLY A 402 14.53 -7.98 4.04
N THR A 403 13.86 -7.45 5.04
CA THR A 403 12.49 -6.96 4.93
C THR A 403 12.45 -5.47 5.24
N PHE A 404 11.52 -4.75 4.64
CA PHE A 404 11.34 -3.33 4.86
C PHE A 404 9.86 -2.99 5.00
N ALA A 405 9.56 -1.83 5.57
CA ALA A 405 8.23 -1.25 5.60
C ALA A 405 8.29 0.22 5.23
N PHE A 406 7.19 0.72 4.65
CA PHE A 406 7.00 2.16 4.48
C PHE A 406 6.29 2.71 5.71
N GLU A 407 6.95 3.60 6.43
CA GLU A 407 6.42 4.20 7.67
C GLU A 407 5.08 4.90 7.42
N GLY A 408 4.04 4.46 8.12
CA GLY A 408 2.66 4.93 7.95
C GLY A 408 1.84 4.19 6.89
N LEU A 409 2.42 3.22 6.18
CA LEU A 409 1.75 2.36 5.20
C LEU A 409 1.99 0.87 5.47
N GLU A 410 2.53 0.51 6.65
CA GLU A 410 2.97 -0.85 6.99
C GLU A 410 1.86 -1.89 6.84
N ASP A 411 0.64 -1.52 7.25
CA ASP A 411 -0.54 -2.39 7.22
C ASP A 411 -1.41 -2.20 5.96
N SER A 412 -0.96 -1.38 5.00
CA SER A 412 -1.68 -1.15 3.75
C SER A 412 -1.44 -2.29 2.76
N GLN A 413 -2.47 -3.03 2.41
CA GLN A 413 -2.40 -4.09 1.41
C GLN A 413 -1.89 -3.59 0.03
N LEU A 414 -2.24 -2.36 -0.36
CA LEU A 414 -1.87 -1.80 -1.66
C LEU A 414 -0.43 -1.29 -1.69
N ALA A 415 0.00 -0.54 -0.69
CA ALA A 415 1.34 0.04 -0.61
C ALA A 415 2.34 -0.88 0.11
N GLY A 416 1.89 -1.55 1.18
CA GLY A 416 2.71 -2.47 1.97
C GLY A 416 3.03 -3.80 1.27
N SER A 417 2.37 -4.13 0.14
CA SER A 417 2.66 -5.34 -0.64
C SER A 417 3.72 -5.17 -1.73
N LEU A 418 4.25 -3.95 -1.91
CA LEU A 418 5.19 -3.65 -2.98
C LEU A 418 6.61 -3.98 -2.54
N ASN A 419 7.20 -5.02 -3.12
CA ASN A 419 8.56 -5.46 -2.85
C ASN A 419 9.57 -4.67 -3.68
N LEU A 420 10.86 -4.76 -3.33
CA LEU A 420 11.94 -4.08 -4.06
C LEU A 420 12.97 -5.09 -4.56
N MET A 421 13.45 -4.86 -5.79
CA MET A 421 14.58 -5.60 -6.35
C MET A 421 15.56 -4.64 -7.05
N ASP A 422 16.79 -5.10 -7.27
CA ASP A 422 17.75 -4.35 -8.03
C ASP A 422 17.32 -4.18 -9.50
N LEU A 423 17.67 -3.04 -10.09
CA LEU A 423 17.27 -2.67 -11.46
C LEU A 423 17.84 -3.61 -12.54
N PRO A 424 19.11 -4.08 -12.47
CA PRO A 424 19.62 -5.06 -13.46
C PRO A 424 18.81 -6.36 -13.49
N SER A 425 18.47 -6.91 -12.32
CA SER A 425 17.64 -8.13 -12.24
C SER A 425 16.22 -7.89 -12.72
N PHE A 426 15.65 -6.71 -12.48
CA PHE A 426 14.38 -6.29 -13.06
C PHE A 426 14.42 -6.30 -14.58
N ARG A 427 15.45 -5.68 -15.16
CA ARG A 427 15.63 -5.63 -16.61
C ARG A 427 15.73 -7.02 -17.23
N GLU A 428 16.49 -7.91 -16.60
CA GLU A 428 16.63 -9.30 -17.04
C GLU A 428 15.29 -10.03 -16.99
N LEU A 429 14.56 -9.92 -15.88
CA LEU A 429 13.27 -10.58 -15.70
C LEU A 429 12.18 -10.03 -16.65
N TYR A 430 12.24 -8.73 -16.95
CA TYR A 430 11.33 -8.08 -17.88
C TYR A 430 11.64 -8.41 -19.34
N GLY A 431 12.84 -8.95 -19.62
CA GLY A 431 13.31 -9.29 -20.97
C GLY A 431 13.95 -8.12 -21.70
N PHE A 432 14.39 -7.09 -20.97
CA PHE A 432 15.19 -6.03 -21.55
C PHE A 432 16.63 -6.56 -21.75
N SER A 433 17.05 -6.60 -23.00
CA SER A 433 18.43 -6.99 -23.34
C SER A 433 19.39 -5.87 -22.97
N THR A 434 20.57 -6.23 -22.44
CA THR A 434 21.68 -5.28 -22.42
C THR A 434 22.05 -4.93 -23.85
N PRO A 435 22.61 -3.72 -24.11
CA PRO A 435 23.02 -3.35 -25.47
C PRO A 435 23.95 -4.36 -26.15
N GLU A 436 24.78 -5.07 -25.38
CA GLU A 436 25.65 -6.13 -25.87
C GLU A 436 24.85 -7.38 -26.27
N ARG A 437 23.90 -7.79 -25.42
CA ARG A 437 23.06 -8.96 -25.69
C ARG A 437 22.04 -8.69 -26.79
N ALA A 438 21.57 -7.45 -26.92
CA ALA A 438 20.76 -7.04 -28.06
C ALA A 438 21.53 -7.21 -29.40
N LYS A 439 22.80 -6.78 -29.42
CA LYS A 439 23.68 -6.99 -30.59
C LYS A 439 23.96 -8.48 -30.88
N GLU A 440 24.17 -9.30 -29.83
CA GLU A 440 24.30 -10.76 -29.98
C GLU A 440 23.02 -11.38 -30.52
N ILE A 441 21.87 -11.03 -30.02
CA ILE A 441 20.57 -11.53 -30.49
C ILE A 441 20.32 -11.06 -31.92
N GLU A 442 20.64 -9.81 -32.25
CA GLU A 442 20.55 -9.30 -33.63
C GLU A 442 21.49 -10.05 -34.57
N ALA A 443 22.73 -10.29 -34.15
CA ALA A 443 23.68 -11.11 -34.92
C ALA A 443 23.20 -12.57 -35.10
N LEU A 444 22.59 -13.14 -34.05
CA LEU A 444 22.00 -14.48 -34.11
C LEU A 444 20.76 -14.53 -35.03
N LYS A 445 19.89 -13.51 -34.96
CA LYS A 445 18.73 -13.37 -35.86
C LYS A 445 19.17 -13.28 -37.32
N VAL A 446 20.15 -12.42 -37.59
CA VAL A 446 20.73 -12.29 -38.96
C VAL A 446 21.34 -13.60 -39.44
N ASN A 447 22.14 -14.29 -38.60
CA ASN A 447 22.75 -15.57 -38.92
C ASN A 447 21.74 -16.71 -39.07
N ALA A 448 20.61 -16.66 -38.39
CA ALA A 448 19.53 -17.62 -38.47
C ALA A 448 18.50 -17.30 -39.58
N GLY A 449 18.70 -16.22 -40.32
CA GLY A 449 17.84 -15.84 -41.45
C GLY A 449 16.45 -15.27 -41.02
N PHE A 450 16.30 -14.83 -39.80
CA PHE A 450 15.05 -14.20 -39.36
C PHE A 450 14.90 -12.80 -39.99
N LYS A 451 13.83 -12.61 -40.76
CA LYS A 451 13.38 -11.29 -41.22
C LYS A 451 12.45 -10.66 -40.18
N GLU A 452 12.74 -9.46 -39.73
CA GLU A 452 11.75 -8.65 -39.00
C GLU A 452 10.67 -8.18 -39.98
N ILE A 453 9.43 -8.61 -39.73
CA ILE A 453 8.26 -8.20 -40.51
C ILE A 453 7.56 -7.10 -39.66
N GLU A 454 7.38 -5.93 -40.25
CA GLU A 454 6.58 -4.87 -39.62
C GLU A 454 5.15 -5.37 -39.40
N ARG A 455 4.60 -5.08 -38.21
CA ARG A 455 3.29 -5.58 -37.75
C ARG A 455 2.16 -5.34 -38.75
N ASP A 456 2.23 -4.24 -39.49
CA ASP A 456 1.22 -3.83 -40.49
C ASP A 456 1.36 -4.65 -41.82
N ARG A 457 2.44 -5.42 -41.96
CA ARG A 457 2.69 -6.24 -43.15
C ARG A 457 2.65 -7.76 -42.86
N VAL A 458 2.46 -8.10 -41.57
CA VAL A 458 2.44 -9.52 -41.13
C VAL A 458 1.35 -10.32 -41.86
N GLU A 459 0.15 -9.74 -42.00
CA GLU A 459 -0.95 -10.42 -42.73
C GLU A 459 -0.64 -10.60 -44.23
N ALA A 460 -0.07 -9.59 -44.87
CA ALA A 460 0.26 -9.68 -46.28
C ALA A 460 1.44 -10.63 -46.59
N GLU A 461 2.41 -10.73 -45.67
CA GLU A 461 3.60 -11.60 -45.84
C GLU A 461 3.37 -13.03 -45.34
N LEU A 462 2.47 -13.28 -44.38
CA LEU A 462 2.08 -14.61 -43.87
C LEU A 462 1.01 -15.28 -44.73
N PHE A 463 0.13 -14.54 -45.36
CA PHE A 463 -1.00 -15.08 -46.10
C PHE A 463 -0.88 -14.88 -47.62
N GLY A 464 0.17 -14.20 -48.11
CA GLY A 464 0.54 -14.06 -49.53
C GLY A 464 -0.64 -13.80 -50.48
N ASP A 465 -0.43 -13.14 -51.59
CA ASP A 465 -1.42 -13.12 -52.69
C ASP A 465 -1.74 -14.56 -53.10
N GLU A 466 -3.01 -14.89 -53.29
CA GLU A 466 -3.63 -16.22 -53.51
C GLU A 466 -3.10 -17.06 -54.69
N SER A 467 -1.88 -16.92 -55.11
CA SER A 467 -1.38 -17.58 -56.35
C SER A 467 -0.16 -18.49 -56.27
N ASP A 468 0.35 -18.79 -55.06
CA ASP A 468 1.47 -19.76 -55.00
C ASP A 468 1.29 -20.79 -53.87
N HIS A 469 0.66 -21.94 -54.23
CA HIS A 469 0.51 -23.10 -53.37
C HIS A 469 1.80 -23.94 -53.38
N SER A 470 2.82 -23.53 -52.69
CA SER A 470 3.88 -24.44 -52.23
C SER A 470 3.98 -24.32 -50.71
N ALA A 471 3.13 -25.08 -50.02
CA ALA A 471 3.15 -25.23 -48.57
C ALA A 471 4.45 -25.91 -48.12
N GLN A 472 5.50 -25.13 -47.84
CA GLN A 472 6.52 -25.57 -46.90
C GLN A 472 5.93 -25.31 -45.50
N SER A 473 5.70 -26.41 -44.76
CA SER A 473 5.23 -26.42 -43.40
C SER A 473 6.09 -25.50 -42.55
N ALA A 474 5.65 -24.26 -42.33
CA ALA A 474 6.09 -23.49 -41.20
C ALA A 474 5.61 -24.24 -39.95
N THR A 475 6.53 -24.76 -39.16
CA THR A 475 6.24 -25.34 -37.86
C THR A 475 5.64 -24.20 -37.01
N VAL A 476 4.33 -24.14 -36.97
CA VAL A 476 3.62 -23.26 -36.04
C VAL A 476 4.09 -23.67 -34.66
N ALA A 477 4.86 -22.82 -34.01
CA ALA A 477 5.23 -23.01 -32.61
C ALA A 477 3.92 -23.22 -31.87
N ALA A 478 3.70 -24.44 -31.36
CA ALA A 478 2.49 -24.81 -30.65
C ALA A 478 2.17 -23.74 -29.62
N VAL A 479 0.99 -23.13 -29.73
CA VAL A 479 0.47 -22.23 -28.73
C VAL A 479 0.44 -23.02 -27.42
N LYS A 480 1.37 -22.73 -26.53
CA LYS A 480 1.42 -23.38 -25.22
C LYS A 480 0.10 -23.07 -24.51
N THR A 481 -0.57 -24.14 -24.12
CA THR A 481 -1.80 -24.01 -23.34
C THR A 481 -1.48 -23.32 -22.01
N ALA A 482 -2.47 -22.68 -21.37
CA ALA A 482 -2.32 -22.09 -20.05
C ALA A 482 -1.71 -23.09 -19.05
N ASP A 483 -2.02 -24.38 -19.18
CA ASP A 483 -1.46 -25.48 -18.38
C ASP A 483 0.05 -25.69 -18.63
N ASP A 484 0.54 -25.56 -19.86
CA ASP A 484 1.97 -25.66 -20.17
C ASP A 484 2.76 -24.48 -19.62
N VAL A 485 2.13 -23.31 -19.62
CA VAL A 485 2.68 -22.09 -19.02
C VAL A 485 2.75 -22.23 -17.49
N LEU A 486 1.70 -22.72 -16.85
CA LEU A 486 1.66 -22.97 -15.41
C LEU A 486 2.66 -24.06 -15.00
N ARG A 487 2.83 -25.13 -15.79
CA ARG A 487 3.87 -26.15 -15.57
C ARG A 487 5.28 -25.57 -15.72
N GLY A 488 5.51 -24.68 -16.67
CA GLY A 488 6.78 -23.96 -16.81
C GLY A 488 7.08 -23.06 -15.60
N LEU A 489 6.04 -22.47 -15.00
CA LEU A 489 6.16 -21.66 -13.79
C LEU A 489 6.40 -22.51 -12.54
N SER A 490 5.80 -23.70 -12.44
CA SER A 490 5.95 -24.62 -11.30
C SER A 490 7.29 -25.39 -11.28
N GLY A 491 7.99 -25.49 -12.42
CA GLY A 491 9.30 -26.12 -12.48
C GLY A 491 10.33 -25.42 -11.58
N ARG A 492 11.03 -26.20 -10.72
CA ARG A 492 12.03 -25.67 -9.79
C ARG A 492 13.32 -25.24 -10.48
N SER A 493 13.85 -24.12 -10.03
CA SER A 493 15.26 -23.79 -10.18
C SER A 493 16.05 -24.44 -9.04
N LYS A 494 17.26 -24.96 -9.32
CA LYS A 494 18.20 -25.45 -8.30
C LYS A 494 18.39 -24.37 -7.24
N ARG A 495 18.17 -24.72 -5.96
CA ARG A 495 18.60 -23.91 -4.81
C ARG A 495 20.11 -24.10 -4.59
N GLU A 496 20.93 -23.75 -5.56
CA GLU A 496 22.36 -23.59 -5.31
C GLU A 496 22.52 -22.34 -4.45
N LYS A 497 23.40 -22.39 -3.42
CA LYS A 497 23.92 -21.17 -2.80
C LYS A 497 24.64 -20.41 -3.90
N ILE A 498 23.92 -19.49 -4.53
CA ILE A 498 24.49 -18.61 -5.52
C ILE A 498 25.38 -17.66 -4.74
N GLU A 499 26.68 -17.63 -5.08
CA GLU A 499 27.59 -16.59 -4.62
C GLU A 499 26.95 -15.23 -4.92
N ASP A 500 27.15 -14.27 -4.03
CA ASP A 500 26.59 -12.92 -4.12
C ASP A 500 26.84 -12.35 -5.53
N GLN A 501 25.84 -12.39 -6.40
CA GLN A 501 25.95 -11.88 -7.76
C GLN A 501 26.14 -10.36 -7.70
N SER A 502 27.19 -9.90 -8.35
CA SER A 502 27.47 -8.48 -8.50
C SER A 502 27.21 -8.00 -9.92
N TYR A 503 26.91 -6.72 -10.05
CA TYR A 503 26.78 -6.03 -11.34
C TYR A 503 27.71 -4.81 -11.38
N ASP A 504 28.09 -4.40 -12.59
CA ASP A 504 28.84 -3.15 -12.76
C ASP A 504 27.90 -1.97 -12.48
N PRO A 505 28.27 -1.04 -11.57
CA PRO A 505 27.47 0.17 -11.30
C PRO A 505 27.12 0.99 -12.55
N ALA A 506 27.94 0.93 -13.60
CA ALA A 506 27.64 1.57 -14.89
C ALA A 506 26.35 1.00 -15.53
N GLN A 507 25.99 -0.25 -15.26
CA GLN A 507 24.77 -0.86 -15.76
C GLN A 507 23.50 -0.21 -15.18
N LEU A 508 23.56 0.46 -14.02
CA LEU A 508 22.43 1.20 -13.49
C LEU A 508 22.07 2.39 -14.38
N GLU A 509 23.07 3.12 -14.85
CA GLU A 509 22.90 4.31 -15.68
C GLU A 509 22.66 3.96 -17.17
N GLN A 510 23.29 2.89 -17.64
CA GLN A 510 23.15 2.42 -19.01
C GLN A 510 21.95 1.47 -19.12
N GLY A 511 21.03 1.78 -20.02
CA GLY A 511 19.93 0.89 -20.35
C GLY A 511 18.56 1.44 -20.04
N VAL A 512 17.59 0.56 -20.16
CA VAL A 512 16.17 0.85 -20.24
C VAL A 512 15.53 1.00 -18.85
N ILE A 513 14.57 1.90 -18.73
CA ILE A 513 13.64 1.97 -17.60
C ILE A 513 12.20 2.11 -18.10
N LEU A 514 11.23 1.85 -17.24
CA LEU A 514 9.82 2.09 -17.56
C LEU A 514 9.35 3.47 -17.09
N ASN A 515 9.78 3.87 -15.90
CA ASN A 515 9.43 5.14 -15.30
C ASN A 515 10.55 5.63 -14.35
N ALA A 516 10.48 6.88 -13.96
CA ALA A 516 11.36 7.44 -12.96
C ALA A 516 10.57 8.30 -11.97
N ALA A 517 10.89 8.15 -10.68
CA ALA A 517 10.40 9.06 -9.65
C ALA A 517 11.29 10.28 -9.55
N VAL A 518 10.65 11.46 -9.54
CA VAL A 518 11.33 12.75 -9.41
C VAL A 518 11.01 13.35 -8.04
N ILE A 519 12.06 13.66 -7.30
CA ILE A 519 11.98 14.37 -6.04
C ILE A 519 12.27 15.84 -6.30
N VAL A 520 11.36 16.74 -5.93
CA VAL A 520 11.51 18.17 -6.12
C VAL A 520 12.06 18.86 -4.85
N ARG A 521 12.64 20.04 -5.03
CA ARG A 521 13.12 20.90 -3.92
C ARG A 521 11.98 21.68 -3.29
N ASP A 522 11.10 22.25 -4.11
CA ASP A 522 9.92 23.01 -3.68
C ASP A 522 8.62 22.32 -4.16
N PRO A 523 7.89 21.65 -3.24
CA PRO A 523 6.63 20.98 -3.57
C PRO A 523 5.50 21.91 -4.02
N HIS A 524 5.58 23.22 -3.73
CA HIS A 524 4.54 24.17 -4.15
C HIS A 524 4.57 24.44 -5.65
N ARG A 525 5.66 24.10 -6.34
CA ARG A 525 5.86 24.31 -7.77
C ARG A 525 5.72 23.04 -8.62
N ILE A 526 5.05 22.01 -8.12
CA ILE A 526 4.92 20.73 -8.84
C ILE A 526 4.33 20.92 -10.24
N ARG A 527 3.24 21.68 -10.39
CA ARG A 527 2.60 21.91 -11.71
C ARG A 527 3.53 22.59 -12.71
N GLN A 528 4.28 23.60 -12.27
CA GLN A 528 5.27 24.27 -13.12
C GLN A 528 6.40 23.30 -13.48
N THR A 529 6.88 22.52 -12.49
CA THR A 529 7.95 21.54 -12.69
C THR A 529 7.56 20.45 -13.68
N ILE A 530 6.30 19.98 -13.67
CA ILE A 530 5.78 19.04 -14.68
C ILE A 530 5.92 19.61 -16.08
N HIS A 531 5.47 20.85 -16.30
CA HIS A 531 5.58 21.50 -17.59
C HIS A 531 7.04 21.71 -18.03
N ASP A 532 7.92 22.10 -17.09
CA ASP A 532 9.35 22.28 -17.36
C ASP A 532 10.03 20.94 -17.73
N ILE A 533 9.65 19.82 -17.06
CA ILE A 533 10.13 18.47 -17.37
C ILE A 533 9.70 18.05 -18.79
N GLU A 534 8.43 18.22 -19.15
CA GLU A 534 7.93 17.84 -20.47
C GLU A 534 8.58 18.68 -21.58
N SER A 535 8.79 19.98 -21.32
CA SER A 535 9.48 20.87 -22.24
C SER A 535 10.96 20.50 -22.43
N ALA A 536 11.69 20.22 -21.33
CA ALA A 536 13.06 19.76 -21.38
C ALA A 536 13.20 18.40 -22.07
N GLY A 537 12.25 17.49 -21.83
CA GLY A 537 12.17 16.19 -22.51
C GLY A 537 12.05 16.35 -24.02
N THR A 538 11.12 17.18 -24.47
CA THR A 538 10.90 17.46 -25.89
C THR A 538 12.15 18.03 -26.56
N GLN A 539 12.85 18.96 -25.91
CA GLN A 539 14.10 19.53 -26.41
C GLN A 539 15.22 18.50 -26.52
N ALA A 540 15.27 17.54 -25.59
CA ALA A 540 16.24 16.46 -25.60
C ALA A 540 15.88 15.28 -26.52
N GLY A 541 14.72 15.33 -27.19
CA GLY A 541 14.22 14.30 -28.10
C GLY A 541 13.47 13.15 -27.40
N PHE A 542 13.01 13.37 -26.17
CA PHE A 542 12.15 12.43 -25.45
C PHE A 542 10.68 12.85 -25.53
N SER A 543 9.79 11.86 -25.50
CA SER A 543 8.35 12.08 -25.32
C SER A 543 7.97 11.67 -23.91
N PHE A 544 8.11 12.62 -22.94
CA PHE A 544 7.76 12.38 -21.56
C PHE A 544 6.30 12.73 -21.26
N LYS A 545 5.65 11.89 -20.45
CA LYS A 545 4.44 12.22 -19.70
C LYS A 545 4.83 12.31 -18.24
N ALA A 546 4.64 13.48 -17.64
CA ALA A 546 4.92 13.71 -16.22
C ALA A 546 3.61 13.87 -15.47
N ILE A 547 3.43 13.13 -14.41
CA ILE A 547 2.22 13.12 -13.58
C ILE A 547 2.58 13.37 -12.12
N ASP A 548 1.68 13.99 -11.38
CA ASP A 548 1.87 14.21 -9.95
C ASP A 548 1.69 12.92 -9.15
N TRP A 549 2.08 12.95 -7.87
CA TRP A 549 2.01 11.82 -6.97
C TRP A 549 0.58 11.26 -6.79
N GLN A 550 -0.47 12.10 -6.92
CA GLN A 550 -1.87 11.68 -6.76
C GLN A 550 -2.28 10.78 -7.93
N GLN A 551 -2.01 11.22 -9.15
CA GLN A 551 -2.27 10.43 -10.35
C GLN A 551 -1.40 9.17 -10.36
N ALA A 552 -0.11 9.31 -10.05
CA ALA A 552 0.83 8.19 -10.01
C ALA A 552 0.49 7.12 -8.97
N SER A 553 -0.19 7.50 -7.88
CA SER A 553 -0.61 6.55 -6.83
C SER A 553 -1.82 5.70 -7.21
N GLY A 554 -2.42 5.91 -8.38
CA GLY A 554 -3.52 5.11 -8.88
C GLY A 554 -4.74 5.12 -7.95
N LEU A 555 -5.21 3.94 -7.52
CA LEU A 555 -6.37 3.81 -6.62
C LEU A 555 -6.21 4.59 -5.31
N ILE A 556 -5.03 4.58 -4.72
CA ILE A 556 -4.76 5.30 -3.46
C ILE A 556 -4.95 6.80 -3.67
N GLY A 557 -4.44 7.36 -4.78
CA GLY A 557 -4.62 8.77 -5.12
C GLY A 557 -6.09 9.14 -5.33
N GLN A 558 -6.88 8.25 -5.95
CA GLN A 558 -8.32 8.43 -6.11
C GLN A 558 -9.04 8.42 -4.75
N PHE A 559 -8.69 7.49 -3.84
CA PHE A 559 -9.22 7.48 -2.48
C PHE A 559 -8.90 8.76 -1.71
N VAL A 560 -7.66 9.26 -1.80
CA VAL A 560 -7.25 10.55 -1.19
C VAL A 560 -8.13 11.68 -1.71
N THR A 561 -8.33 11.75 -3.02
CA THR A 561 -9.16 12.79 -3.67
C THR A 561 -10.62 12.70 -3.22
N MET A 562 -11.17 11.48 -3.16
CA MET A 562 -12.55 11.25 -2.69
C MET A 562 -12.73 11.66 -1.22
N ILE A 563 -11.81 11.25 -0.35
CA ILE A 563 -11.84 11.61 1.08
C ILE A 563 -11.75 13.11 1.24
N ARG A 564 -10.84 13.79 0.51
CA ARG A 564 -10.72 15.24 0.50
C ARG A 564 -12.03 15.91 0.08
N ALA A 565 -12.67 15.42 -0.98
CA ALA A 565 -13.96 15.93 -1.44
C ALA A 565 -15.05 15.80 -0.38
N VAL A 566 -15.17 14.62 0.27
CA VAL A 566 -16.12 14.37 1.37
C VAL A 566 -15.87 15.32 2.55
N LEU A 567 -14.61 15.53 2.92
CA LEU A 567 -14.26 16.43 4.01
C LEU A 567 -14.61 17.89 3.68
N TYR A 568 -14.33 18.37 2.46
CA TYR A 568 -14.73 19.72 2.02
C TYR A 568 -16.24 19.90 1.96
N VAL A 569 -16.98 18.89 1.46
CA VAL A 569 -18.46 18.91 1.46
C VAL A 569 -18.99 18.96 2.90
N SER A 570 -18.39 18.23 3.82
CA SER A 570 -18.76 18.26 5.25
C SER A 570 -18.55 19.64 5.86
N VAL A 571 -17.43 20.30 5.58
CA VAL A 571 -17.17 21.69 6.00
C VAL A 571 -18.18 22.63 5.39
N LEU A 572 -18.55 22.47 4.10
CA LEU A 572 -19.57 23.28 3.42
C LEU A 572 -20.95 23.12 4.06
N ILE A 573 -21.33 21.89 4.44
CA ILE A 573 -22.60 21.63 5.13
C ILE A 573 -22.62 22.32 6.49
N ILE A 574 -21.54 22.19 7.28
CA ILE A 574 -21.42 22.89 8.59
C ILE A 574 -21.57 24.40 8.39
N PHE A 575 -20.94 24.94 7.38
CA PHE A 575 -21.04 26.35 7.00
C PHE A 575 -22.48 26.76 6.64
N ALA A 576 -23.17 25.99 5.81
CA ALA A 576 -24.56 26.25 5.42
C ALA A 576 -25.51 26.24 6.64
N VAL A 577 -25.33 25.26 7.53
CA VAL A 577 -26.12 25.19 8.78
C VAL A 577 -25.84 26.39 9.67
N ALA A 578 -24.58 26.78 9.84
CA ALA A 578 -24.21 27.98 10.61
C ALA A 578 -24.85 29.25 10.03
N LEU A 579 -24.84 29.42 8.70
CA LEU A 579 -25.47 30.54 8.01
C LEU A 579 -26.97 30.62 8.28
N VAL A 580 -27.70 29.51 8.22
CA VAL A 580 -29.15 29.46 8.51
C VAL A 580 -29.41 29.85 9.97
N ILE A 581 -28.64 29.33 10.91
CA ILE A 581 -28.82 29.63 12.34
C ILE A 581 -28.53 31.09 12.63
N ILE A 582 -27.43 31.63 12.09
CA ILE A 582 -27.05 33.04 12.26
C ILE A 582 -28.12 33.95 11.65
N ASN A 583 -28.59 33.62 10.43
CA ASN A 583 -29.65 34.41 9.77
C ASN A 583 -30.92 34.43 10.60
N ASN A 584 -31.39 33.29 11.13
CA ASN A 584 -32.60 33.24 11.98
C ASN A 584 -32.41 34.07 13.27
N ALA A 585 -31.27 33.98 13.92
CA ALA A 585 -30.97 34.77 15.10
C ALA A 585 -30.92 36.27 14.81
N LEU A 586 -30.36 36.69 13.68
CA LEU A 586 -30.32 38.09 13.26
C LEU A 586 -31.71 38.62 12.85
N VAL A 587 -32.55 37.82 12.19
CA VAL A 587 -33.96 38.22 11.89
C VAL A 587 -34.69 38.49 13.16
N MET A 588 -34.60 37.59 14.16
CA MET A 588 -35.26 37.76 15.47
C MET A 588 -34.78 39.04 16.17
N ALA A 589 -33.45 39.26 16.26
CA ALA A 589 -32.86 40.46 16.84
C ALA A 589 -33.28 41.74 16.11
N THR A 590 -33.46 41.70 14.78
CA THR A 590 -33.90 42.86 13.99
C THR A 590 -35.39 43.17 14.19
N LEU A 591 -36.24 42.12 14.23
CA LEU A 591 -37.67 42.27 14.50
C LEU A 591 -37.96 42.92 15.87
N GLU A 592 -37.23 42.54 16.90
CA GLU A 592 -37.34 43.12 18.24
C GLU A 592 -36.94 44.60 18.31
N ARG A 593 -36.11 45.09 17.36
CA ARG A 593 -35.66 46.48 17.27
C ARG A 593 -36.43 47.31 16.22
N ILE A 594 -37.56 46.78 15.73
CA ILE A 594 -38.35 47.48 14.66
C ILE A 594 -38.79 48.89 15.15
N GLY A 595 -39.17 49.06 16.42
CA GLY A 595 -39.52 50.31 17.03
C GLY A 595 -38.37 51.34 16.99
N GLU A 596 -37.14 50.91 17.38
CA GLU A 596 -35.94 51.77 17.34
C GLU A 596 -35.59 52.18 15.89
N ILE A 597 -35.69 51.23 14.92
CA ILE A 597 -35.47 51.48 13.52
C ILE A 597 -36.53 52.43 12.95
N GLY A 598 -37.77 52.28 13.40
CA GLY A 598 -38.87 53.15 13.02
C GLY A 598 -38.69 54.61 13.51
N THR A 599 -38.24 54.82 14.72
CA THR A 599 -37.94 56.13 15.28
C THR A 599 -36.78 56.81 14.55
N LEU A 600 -35.69 56.08 14.28
CA LEU A 600 -34.57 56.61 13.49
C LEU A 600 -35.02 57.02 12.08
N ARG A 601 -35.93 56.32 11.45
CA ARG A 601 -36.49 56.65 10.15
C ARG A 601 -37.42 57.86 10.20
N ALA A 602 -38.21 58.00 11.29
CA ALA A 602 -39.06 59.17 11.50
C ALA A 602 -38.25 60.45 11.70
N VAL A 603 -37.07 60.39 12.30
CA VAL A 603 -36.11 61.52 12.42
C VAL A 603 -35.33 61.77 11.13
N GLY A 604 -35.50 60.94 10.07
CA GLY A 604 -34.92 61.20 8.73
C GLY A 604 -33.73 60.33 8.33
N ALA A 605 -33.44 59.25 9.07
CA ALA A 605 -32.36 58.35 8.67
C ALA A 605 -32.62 57.68 7.32
N GLN A 606 -31.63 57.73 6.41
CA GLN A 606 -31.71 57.11 5.10
C GLN A 606 -31.66 55.58 5.20
N ARG A 607 -32.39 54.91 4.29
CA ARG A 607 -32.41 53.43 4.23
C ARG A 607 -31.00 52.80 4.12
N ARG A 608 -30.09 53.40 3.35
CA ARG A 608 -28.70 52.96 3.18
C ARG A 608 -27.87 53.09 4.44
N PHE A 609 -28.16 54.15 5.25
CA PHE A 609 -27.51 54.33 6.57
C PHE A 609 -27.88 53.22 7.55
N LEU A 610 -29.17 52.88 7.61
CA LEU A 610 -29.67 51.81 8.46
C LEU A 610 -29.13 50.46 8.08
N LEU A 611 -29.09 50.14 6.75
CA LEU A 611 -28.47 48.90 6.27
C LEU A 611 -26.97 48.84 6.65
N GLY A 612 -26.25 49.93 6.39
CA GLY A 612 -24.84 50.03 6.75
C GLY A 612 -24.61 49.85 8.27
N MET A 613 -25.47 50.41 9.11
CA MET A 613 -25.41 50.27 10.56
C MET A 613 -25.59 48.80 10.98
N LEU A 614 -26.61 48.09 10.45
CA LEU A 614 -26.84 46.66 10.72
C LEU A 614 -25.70 45.78 10.25
N VAL A 615 -25.17 46.05 9.04
CA VAL A 615 -24.01 45.31 8.49
C VAL A 615 -22.77 45.52 9.38
N VAL A 616 -22.46 46.76 9.77
CA VAL A 616 -21.30 47.04 10.63
C VAL A 616 -21.46 46.42 12.03
N GLU A 617 -22.69 46.47 12.59
CA GLU A 617 -22.99 45.80 13.87
C GLU A 617 -22.74 44.28 13.78
N THR A 618 -23.26 43.64 12.76
CA THR A 618 -23.07 42.20 12.53
C THR A 618 -21.60 41.85 12.25
N LEU A 619 -20.89 42.65 11.50
CA LEU A 619 -19.46 42.50 11.28
C LEU A 619 -18.65 42.66 12.56
N ALA A 620 -19.00 43.59 13.44
CA ALA A 620 -18.33 43.75 14.72
C ALA A 620 -18.55 42.54 15.65
N VAL A 621 -19.79 41.99 15.68
CA VAL A 621 -20.08 40.74 16.39
C VAL A 621 -19.30 39.58 15.75
N GLY A 622 -19.30 39.49 14.42
CA GLY A 622 -18.56 38.45 13.66
C GLY A 622 -17.06 38.51 13.92
N ALA A 623 -16.48 39.70 13.91
CA ALA A 623 -15.03 39.87 14.16
C ALA A 623 -14.67 39.53 15.62
N LEU A 624 -15.46 39.97 16.58
CA LEU A 624 -15.20 39.71 18.00
C LEU A 624 -15.37 38.22 18.35
N PHE A 625 -16.56 37.69 18.16
CA PHE A 625 -16.87 36.31 18.54
C PHE A 625 -16.25 35.30 17.57
N GLY A 626 -16.10 35.63 16.29
CA GLY A 626 -15.36 34.82 15.33
C GLY A 626 -13.87 34.75 15.67
N GLY A 627 -13.28 35.86 16.09
CA GLY A 627 -11.90 35.89 16.61
C GLY A 627 -11.71 35.04 17.87
N ILE A 628 -12.60 35.17 18.85
CA ILE A 628 -12.57 34.35 20.08
C ILE A 628 -12.76 32.85 19.73
N GLY A 629 -13.72 32.53 18.85
CA GLY A 629 -13.98 31.15 18.38
C GLY A 629 -12.77 30.56 17.65
N SER A 630 -12.12 31.37 16.79
CA SER A 630 -10.87 30.94 16.11
C SER A 630 -9.75 30.65 17.12
N LEU A 631 -9.58 31.49 18.14
CA LEU A 631 -8.59 31.27 19.21
C LEU A 631 -8.89 30.01 20.03
N LEU A 632 -10.15 29.74 20.33
CA LEU A 632 -10.57 28.50 21.01
C LEU A 632 -10.31 27.29 20.09
N GLY A 633 -10.59 27.38 18.79
CA GLY A 633 -10.28 26.37 17.81
C GLY A 633 -8.77 26.05 17.76
N VAL A 634 -7.93 27.08 17.76
CA VAL A 634 -6.47 26.96 17.86
C VAL A 634 -6.07 26.23 19.15
N GLY A 635 -6.67 26.59 20.28
CA GLY A 635 -6.44 25.93 21.58
C GLY A 635 -6.78 24.43 21.53
N ILE A 636 -7.92 24.06 20.93
CA ILE A 636 -8.33 22.67 20.76
C ILE A 636 -7.32 21.91 19.88
N ILE A 637 -6.91 22.48 18.75
CA ILE A 637 -5.92 21.86 17.87
C ILE A 637 -4.57 21.70 18.57
N MET A 638 -4.13 22.66 19.36
CA MET A 638 -2.91 22.53 20.17
C MET A 638 -3.01 21.36 21.17
N LEU A 639 -4.13 21.21 21.85
CA LEU A 639 -4.37 20.08 22.76
C LEU A 639 -4.38 18.74 22.02
N LEU A 640 -5.06 18.68 20.86
CA LEU A 640 -5.08 17.49 20.02
C LEU A 640 -3.68 17.16 19.47
N ARG A 641 -2.89 18.17 19.13
CA ARG A 641 -1.51 17.99 18.68
C ARG A 641 -0.62 17.40 19.78
N MET A 642 -0.78 17.83 21.04
CA MET A 642 0.01 17.29 22.16
C MET A 642 -0.31 15.83 22.47
N LYS A 643 -1.58 15.45 22.44
CA LYS A 643 -2.03 14.08 22.75
C LYS A 643 -1.96 13.13 21.55
N GLY A 644 -2.10 13.66 20.34
CA GLY A 644 -2.34 12.89 19.12
C GLY A 644 -3.72 12.24 19.12
N ILE A 645 -4.36 12.19 17.96
CA ILE A 645 -5.63 11.47 17.75
C ILE A 645 -5.28 10.02 17.39
N PRO A 646 -5.64 9.01 18.22
CA PRO A 646 -5.29 7.63 17.92
C PRO A 646 -6.10 7.09 16.73
N ALA A 647 -5.47 6.29 15.89
CA ALA A 647 -6.13 5.53 14.85
C ALA A 647 -6.81 4.29 15.46
N SER A 648 -8.14 4.23 15.43
CA SER A 648 -8.92 3.12 16.01
C SER A 648 -9.12 1.96 15.07
N ASN A 649 -8.86 2.13 13.77
CA ASN A 649 -8.99 1.10 12.74
C ASN A 649 -7.96 1.30 11.61
N ASP A 650 -7.85 0.31 10.72
CA ASP A 650 -6.88 0.32 9.61
C ASP A 650 -7.09 1.48 8.64
N THR A 651 -8.33 1.89 8.41
CA THR A 651 -8.66 3.04 7.55
C THR A 651 -8.13 4.34 8.17
N LEU A 652 -8.32 4.55 9.47
CA LEU A 652 -7.78 5.72 10.17
C LEU A 652 -6.25 5.66 10.27
N TYR A 653 -5.68 4.46 10.45
CA TYR A 653 -4.22 4.28 10.43
C TYR A 653 -3.63 4.74 9.10
N PHE A 654 -4.25 4.33 7.99
CA PHE A 654 -3.88 4.77 6.65
C PHE A 654 -4.07 6.29 6.47
N LEU A 655 -5.23 6.85 6.87
CA LEU A 655 -5.54 8.27 6.78
C LEU A 655 -4.58 9.15 7.59
N PHE A 656 -4.20 8.70 8.78
CA PHE A 656 -3.30 9.40 9.68
C PHE A 656 -1.82 9.17 9.34
N SER A 657 -1.56 8.23 8.41
CA SER A 657 -0.20 7.83 8.04
C SER A 657 0.60 7.37 9.28
N GLY A 658 -0.06 6.53 10.09
CA GLY A 658 0.52 5.99 11.31
C GLY A 658 -0.48 5.87 12.46
N PRO A 659 -0.01 5.48 13.66
CA PRO A 659 -0.87 5.17 14.80
C PRO A 659 -1.58 6.39 15.41
N ARG A 660 -1.09 7.60 15.16
CA ARG A 660 -1.65 8.84 15.70
C ARG A 660 -1.51 10.01 14.73
N LEU A 661 -2.59 10.78 14.57
CA LEU A 661 -2.57 12.06 13.86
C LEU A 661 -2.20 13.18 14.82
N HIS A 662 -1.17 13.95 14.48
CA HIS A 662 -0.79 15.18 15.16
C HIS A 662 -1.19 16.38 14.30
N PRO A 663 -2.38 16.98 14.50
CA PRO A 663 -2.87 18.02 13.62
C PRO A 663 -1.97 19.27 13.69
N GLY A 664 -1.67 19.81 12.50
CA GLY A 664 -0.91 21.02 12.31
C GLY A 664 -1.80 22.25 12.30
N LEU A 665 -1.24 23.39 12.67
CA LEU A 665 -1.87 24.70 12.52
C LEU A 665 -1.16 25.48 11.43
N SER A 666 -1.93 25.93 10.44
CA SER A 666 -1.47 26.88 9.45
C SER A 666 -2.08 28.28 9.74
N PRO A 667 -1.28 29.36 9.75
CA PRO A 667 -1.82 30.70 9.83
C PRO A 667 -2.86 31.02 8.73
N VAL A 668 -2.71 30.38 7.58
CA VAL A 668 -3.64 30.50 6.44
C VAL A 668 -5.03 29.97 6.81
N ASN A 669 -5.13 28.86 7.57
CA ASN A 669 -6.41 28.29 7.98
C ASN A 669 -7.16 29.23 8.93
N ILE A 670 -6.45 29.89 9.83
CA ILE A 670 -7.03 30.89 10.72
C ILE A 670 -7.55 32.09 9.92
N ALA A 671 -6.76 32.57 8.95
CA ALA A 671 -7.16 33.66 8.07
C ALA A 671 -8.39 33.30 7.21
N ILE A 672 -8.43 32.09 6.65
CA ILE A 672 -9.57 31.57 5.89
C ILE A 672 -10.81 31.49 6.78
N ALA A 673 -10.69 30.95 8.00
CA ALA A 673 -11.81 30.84 8.94
C ALA A 673 -12.39 32.22 9.29
N LEU A 674 -11.53 33.20 9.63
CA LEU A 674 -11.96 34.57 9.88
C LEU A 674 -12.62 35.21 8.65
N PHE A 675 -12.05 35.03 7.46
CA PHE A 675 -12.63 35.53 6.22
C PHE A 675 -14.02 34.91 5.97
N ILE A 676 -14.15 33.61 6.14
CA ILE A 676 -15.43 32.89 6.01
C ILE A 676 -16.46 33.47 7.00
N VAL A 677 -16.10 33.66 8.26
CA VAL A 677 -17.00 34.22 9.28
C VAL A 677 -17.45 35.63 8.91
N LEU A 678 -16.55 36.47 8.42
CA LEU A 678 -16.90 37.83 7.97
C LEU A 678 -17.84 37.82 6.76
N VAL A 679 -17.61 36.93 5.81
CA VAL A 679 -18.49 36.73 4.64
C VAL A 679 -19.88 36.27 5.10
N VAL A 680 -19.95 35.27 5.98
CA VAL A 680 -21.22 34.76 6.51
C VAL A 680 -21.97 35.86 7.28
N SER A 681 -21.27 36.57 8.17
CA SER A 681 -21.86 37.67 8.92
C SER A 681 -22.44 38.73 8.00
N THR A 682 -21.73 39.07 6.93
CA THR A 682 -22.21 40.03 5.92
C THR A 682 -23.45 39.51 5.16
N LEU A 683 -23.39 38.28 4.65
CA LEU A 683 -24.50 37.66 3.92
C LEU A 683 -25.75 37.50 4.79
N SER A 684 -25.56 37.04 6.03
CA SER A 684 -26.64 36.84 7.00
C SER A 684 -27.31 38.17 7.42
N SER A 685 -26.62 39.30 7.35
CA SER A 685 -27.16 40.63 7.70
C SER A 685 -28.00 41.27 6.58
N ILE A 686 -27.84 40.81 5.33
CA ILE A 686 -28.53 41.42 4.16
C ILE A 686 -30.04 41.18 4.25
N TYR A 687 -30.48 39.95 4.51
CA TYR A 687 -31.91 39.63 4.53
C TYR A 687 -32.66 40.34 5.68
N PRO A 688 -32.21 40.30 6.94
CA PRO A 688 -32.80 41.10 8.04
C PRO A 688 -32.78 42.60 7.75
N GLY A 689 -31.67 43.11 7.20
CA GLY A 689 -31.56 44.51 6.84
C GLY A 689 -32.56 44.93 5.76
N LEU A 690 -32.79 44.11 4.74
CA LEU A 690 -33.83 44.35 3.72
C LEU A 690 -35.23 44.30 4.32
N LEU A 691 -35.49 43.39 5.25
CA LEU A 691 -36.76 43.27 5.96
C LEU A 691 -37.04 44.54 6.79
N ALA A 692 -36.06 45.00 7.55
CA ALA A 692 -36.14 46.23 8.34
C ALA A 692 -36.40 47.47 7.52
N MET A 693 -35.86 47.55 6.28
CA MET A 693 -36.09 48.66 5.39
C MET A 693 -37.51 48.69 4.75
N ARG A 694 -38.24 47.58 4.76
CA ARG A 694 -39.62 47.48 4.25
C ARG A 694 -40.66 47.97 5.25
N VAL A 695 -40.35 48.00 6.56
CA VAL A 695 -41.28 48.47 7.57
C VAL A 695 -41.50 49.99 7.47
N SER A 696 -42.74 50.41 7.43
CA SER A 696 -43.06 51.88 7.41
C SER A 696 -42.90 52.49 8.80
N PRO A 697 -42.46 53.76 8.92
CA PRO A 697 -42.33 54.43 10.22
C PRO A 697 -43.63 54.42 11.07
N ARG A 698 -44.79 54.50 10.38
CA ARG A 698 -46.10 54.45 11.00
C ARG A 698 -46.42 53.09 11.63
N GLN A 699 -46.08 52.00 10.93
CA GLN A 699 -46.30 50.64 11.46
C GLN A 699 -45.35 50.31 12.63
N ALA A 700 -44.10 50.81 12.56
CA ALA A 700 -43.10 50.56 13.61
C ALA A 700 -43.45 51.26 14.97
N MET A 701 -44.16 52.42 14.92
CA MET A 701 -44.59 53.12 16.14
C MET A 701 -45.93 52.59 16.70
N GLN A 702 -46.71 51.81 15.96
CA GLN A 702 -47.98 51.21 16.38
C GLN A 702 -47.80 49.78 16.97
N SER A 703 -46.62 49.19 16.97
CA SER A 703 -46.39 47.87 17.46
C SER A 703 -46.03 47.76 18.95
N ASP A 704 -46.06 48.90 19.70
CA ASP A 704 -45.80 48.97 21.14
C ASP A 704 -47.12 49.03 21.97
N GLU A 705 -48.29 48.76 21.38
CA GLU A 705 -49.55 48.47 22.07
C GLU A 705 -49.85 46.95 21.90
#